data_7aa1698a1106ab5e15475cf84f3ea667
#
_entry.id   7aa1698a1106ab5e15475cf84f3ea667
#
_cell.length_a   1.000
_cell.length_b   1.000
_cell.length_c   1.000
_cell.angle_alpha   90.00
_cell.angle_beta   90.00
_cell.angle_gamma   90.00
#
_symmetry.space_group_name_H-M   'P 1'
#
loop_
_entity.id
_entity.type
_entity.pdbx_description
1 polymer ?
#
loop_
_entity_poly.entity_id
_entity_poly.type
_entity_poly.pdbx_seq_one_letter_code
_entity_poly.pdbx_strand_id
1 'polypeptide(L)'
;MRKRLYAIYILLVISGISIYSAFAASQTVNVSRTAVPEDTIPRTPTRFPVAKTTIETFDDLHSLPPADLKTPENVRTEIEYDIKTNCYVIRTKVGDMEVSTPFMLTADEYSDYSFQKSMQEYYRAKNAENFAKGGTEFDFLDMQFNVQALDKVFGPGGVRLKTSGSMSLTLSLVTNKIDNPALSESARKKTYFDFDEKIQATINASVGTKVGFNMTYNTDATFDFDAQKMSLKYEGDEDQIIKTIEGGNISMTTGSSLIRGGTSLFGLKTTLQFGKLTVTGLVSQQETDSKTVSSKGGSQTTEFEIGVDAYDQNRHFFLAHYFRDNYDQFISRLPYITSGITINRIEIWVTNKQGSYDNARNIVAFADLGETSAGNLASDHWTTTGAQYPANAANSLYNEIITSYPDARYISQVTQALSPLENYGIYGGEDYAKIESARLLSSSEYTLNSQLGYVSLNSQLTSDEVLAVAFEYTKNGQTYQVGEFSNDITDTEQSLYVKMLKGSTITNKKPIWHLMMKNVYSLGAYQVEKENFRLNIYYQNDSAGTNTAYLPAGNIKEKTLLQVMNLDRLDNNEETNSDGIFDYVSGYTILPSSGRIIFPVVEPFGSHLEKAIGTPDASTYAYQELYDSTLTVAKQFADKNKFILKGEYQASYSSEIHLNAFNIPRGSVRVTAGGVTLTENVDYTVDYNMGVVTILNQSYIDSGTSIDVSFENQSLSMQRKTLVGLDLNYAFTPDFNL
;
A
#
# COMPACT_ATOMS: atom_id res chain seq x y z
N MET A 1 -1.34 -18.90 17.70
CA MET A 1 -1.81 -18.63 16.34
C MET A 1 -3.12 -19.36 15.99
N ARG A 2 -3.20 -20.69 15.87
CA ARG A 2 -4.45 -21.39 15.51
C ARG A 2 -5.72 -21.01 16.30
N LYS A 3 -5.63 -20.75 17.59
CA LYS A 3 -6.80 -20.39 18.43
C LYS A 3 -7.34 -18.95 18.17
N ARG A 4 -6.50 -18.02 17.68
CA ARG A 4 -6.92 -16.64 17.38
C ARG A 4 -7.56 -16.52 15.98
N LEU A 5 -7.06 -17.28 15.00
CA LEU A 5 -7.73 -17.41 13.70
C LEU A 5 -9.13 -18.02 13.83
N TYR A 6 -9.30 -19.02 14.71
CA TYR A 6 -10.62 -19.56 15.03
C TYR A 6 -11.54 -18.52 15.67
N ALA A 7 -11.02 -17.63 16.52
CA ALA A 7 -11.82 -16.57 17.14
C ALA A 7 -12.29 -15.52 16.11
N ILE A 8 -11.45 -15.16 15.15
CA ILE A 8 -11.82 -14.22 14.05
C ILE A 8 -12.76 -14.89 13.07
N TYR A 9 -12.54 -16.15 12.73
CA TYR A 9 -13.45 -16.94 11.90
C TYR A 9 -14.81 -17.12 12.58
N ILE A 10 -14.83 -17.38 13.88
CA ILE A 10 -16.04 -17.47 14.69
C ILE A 10 -16.73 -16.11 14.80
N LEU A 11 -15.99 -15.00 14.90
CA LEU A 11 -16.58 -13.65 14.95
C LEU A 11 -17.16 -13.23 13.59
N LEU A 12 -16.51 -13.58 12.49
CA LEU A 12 -17.04 -13.39 11.13
C LEU A 12 -18.22 -14.31 10.83
N VAL A 13 -18.18 -15.54 11.30
CA VAL A 13 -19.30 -16.49 11.18
C VAL A 13 -20.45 -16.08 12.11
N ILE A 14 -20.17 -15.62 13.34
CA ILE A 14 -21.21 -15.14 14.26
C ILE A 14 -21.83 -13.83 13.77
N SER A 15 -21.05 -12.89 13.20
CA SER A 15 -21.61 -11.68 12.56
C SER A 15 -22.41 -12.03 11.31
N GLY A 16 -21.94 -12.95 10.49
CA GLY A 16 -22.67 -13.48 9.33
C GLY A 16 -23.95 -14.24 9.74
N ILE A 17 -23.87 -15.07 10.78
CA ILE A 17 -25.05 -15.81 11.32
C ILE A 17 -26.01 -14.87 12.03
N SER A 18 -25.55 -13.81 12.71
CA SER A 18 -26.43 -12.82 13.34
C SER A 18 -27.18 -11.97 12.28
N ILE A 19 -26.54 -11.68 11.15
CA ILE A 19 -27.20 -11.03 10.02
C ILE A 19 -28.19 -12.00 9.35
N TYR A 20 -27.81 -13.27 9.23
CA TYR A 20 -28.69 -14.30 8.64
C TYR A 20 -29.87 -14.64 9.57
N SER A 21 -29.67 -14.69 10.89
CA SER A 21 -30.74 -14.92 11.85
C SER A 21 -31.69 -13.71 12.01
N ALA A 22 -31.19 -12.48 11.88
CA ALA A 22 -32.03 -11.28 11.84
C ALA A 22 -32.87 -11.22 10.56
N PHE A 23 -32.35 -11.72 9.42
CA PHE A 23 -33.09 -11.86 8.17
C PHE A 23 -34.10 -13.03 8.19
N ALA A 24 -33.76 -14.13 8.86
CA ALA A 24 -34.65 -15.29 9.01
C ALA A 24 -35.76 -15.06 10.03
N ALA A 25 -35.54 -14.23 11.05
CA ALA A 25 -36.55 -13.94 12.08
C ALA A 25 -37.67 -13.00 11.61
N SER A 26 -37.50 -12.34 10.45
CA SER A 26 -38.53 -11.45 9.87
C SER A 26 -39.54 -12.15 8.92
N GLN A 27 -39.39 -13.46 8.72
CA GLN A 27 -40.27 -14.24 7.79
C GLN A 27 -40.89 -15.50 8.41
N THR A 28 -41.18 -15.53 9.68
CA THR A 28 -42.12 -16.52 10.20
C THR A 28 -43.54 -15.98 10.13
N VAL A 29 -44.07 -15.87 8.91
CA VAL A 29 -45.49 -15.88 8.68
C VAL A 29 -45.91 -17.36 8.80
N ASN A 30 -46.61 -17.73 9.87
CA ASN A 30 -47.28 -18.98 10.01
C ASN A 30 -48.37 -19.09 8.94
N VAL A 31 -48.03 -19.64 7.80
CA VAL A 31 -49.00 -20.14 6.86
C VAL A 31 -49.34 -21.57 7.33
N SER A 32 -50.50 -21.71 7.95
CA SER A 32 -51.13 -23.03 8.19
C SER A 32 -51.15 -23.79 6.87
N ARG A 33 -50.33 -24.83 6.74
CA ARG A 33 -50.46 -25.79 5.64
C ARG A 33 -51.78 -26.54 5.81
N THR A 34 -52.79 -26.04 5.15
CA THR A 34 -53.92 -26.91 4.77
C THR A 34 -53.35 -27.91 3.76
N ALA A 35 -53.37 -29.18 4.16
CA ALA A 35 -52.96 -30.27 3.29
C ALA A 35 -53.82 -30.22 2.01
N VAL A 36 -53.19 -29.86 0.91
CA VAL A 36 -53.73 -30.03 -0.43
C VAL A 36 -53.60 -31.51 -0.75
N PRO A 37 -54.68 -32.17 -1.25
CA PRO A 37 -54.63 -33.61 -1.57
C PRO A 37 -53.53 -33.85 -2.61
N GLU A 38 -52.73 -34.86 -2.37
CA GLU A 38 -51.48 -35.21 -3.06
C GLU A 38 -51.68 -35.66 -4.53
N ASP A 39 -52.92 -35.67 -5.04
CA ASP A 39 -53.28 -36.42 -6.25
C ASP A 39 -53.62 -35.61 -7.51
N THR A 40 -53.35 -34.29 -7.58
CA THR A 40 -53.79 -33.50 -8.73
C THR A 40 -52.73 -32.76 -9.53
N ILE A 41 -51.45 -32.88 -9.21
CA ILE A 41 -50.38 -32.29 -10.02
C ILE A 41 -49.54 -33.43 -10.61
N PRO A 42 -49.57 -33.69 -11.92
CA PRO A 42 -48.70 -34.66 -12.55
C PRO A 42 -47.26 -34.15 -12.45
N ARG A 43 -46.49 -34.71 -11.53
CA ARG A 43 -45.03 -34.50 -11.47
C ARG A 43 -44.45 -35.07 -12.75
N THR A 44 -44.11 -34.18 -13.68
CA THR A 44 -43.50 -34.59 -14.96
C THR A 44 -42.14 -35.25 -14.70
N PRO A 45 -41.88 -36.43 -15.27
CA PRO A 45 -40.62 -37.19 -15.05
C PRO A 45 -39.36 -36.42 -15.52
N THR A 46 -39.52 -35.38 -16.30
CA THR A 46 -38.45 -34.49 -16.81
C THR A 46 -37.79 -33.61 -15.76
N ARG A 47 -38.42 -33.45 -14.59
CA ARG A 47 -37.87 -32.64 -13.51
C ARG A 47 -36.66 -33.27 -12.82
N PHE A 48 -36.57 -34.58 -12.76
CA PHE A 48 -35.51 -35.32 -12.07
C PHE A 48 -34.18 -35.37 -12.79
N PRO A 49 -34.10 -35.49 -14.10
CA PRO A 49 -32.80 -35.52 -14.81
C PRO A 49 -32.08 -34.17 -14.78
N VAL A 50 -32.85 -33.05 -14.79
CA VAL A 50 -32.26 -31.70 -14.87
C VAL A 50 -31.63 -31.27 -13.55
N ALA A 51 -32.19 -31.66 -12.40
CA ALA A 51 -31.62 -31.32 -11.09
C ALA A 51 -30.31 -32.04 -10.79
N LYS A 52 -29.97 -33.11 -11.51
CA LYS A 52 -28.73 -33.87 -11.33
C LYS A 52 -27.60 -33.49 -12.28
N THR A 53 -27.92 -32.78 -13.35
CA THR A 53 -26.91 -32.32 -14.33
C THR A 53 -26.24 -30.99 -13.97
N THR A 54 -26.55 -30.43 -12.82
CA THR A 54 -25.85 -29.21 -12.30
C THR A 54 -24.38 -29.43 -11.98
N ILE A 55 -23.88 -30.67 -12.00
CA ILE A 55 -22.44 -30.96 -11.83
C ILE A 55 -21.66 -30.65 -13.11
N GLU A 56 -22.28 -30.75 -14.28
CA GLU A 56 -21.62 -30.45 -15.57
C GLU A 56 -21.41 -28.94 -15.79
N THR A 57 -22.20 -28.10 -15.14
CA THR A 57 -21.99 -26.63 -15.19
C THR A 57 -20.73 -26.17 -14.46
N PHE A 58 -20.14 -26.96 -13.60
CA PHE A 58 -18.89 -26.61 -12.91
C PHE A 58 -17.65 -26.86 -13.76
N ASP A 59 -17.68 -27.88 -14.64
CA ASP A 59 -16.63 -28.15 -15.60
C ASP A 59 -16.63 -27.15 -16.75
N ASP A 60 -17.79 -26.64 -17.16
CA ASP A 60 -17.92 -25.62 -18.21
C ASP A 60 -17.30 -24.27 -17.80
N LEU A 61 -17.22 -23.97 -16.53
CA LEU A 61 -16.60 -22.73 -16.02
C LEU A 61 -15.05 -22.72 -16.17
N HIS A 62 -14.42 -23.87 -16.32
CA HIS A 62 -12.98 -23.99 -16.48
C HIS A 62 -12.50 -24.31 -17.90
N SER A 63 -13.38 -24.66 -18.81
CA SER A 63 -13.03 -25.15 -20.13
C SER A 63 -13.48 -24.30 -21.32
N LEU A 64 -14.14 -23.18 -21.10
CA LEU A 64 -14.62 -22.33 -22.19
C LEU A 64 -13.47 -21.49 -22.77
N PRO A 65 -13.09 -21.75 -24.03
CA PRO A 65 -12.24 -20.82 -24.74
C PRO A 65 -12.98 -19.49 -24.95
N PRO A 66 -12.25 -18.38 -25.19
CA PRO A 66 -12.83 -17.05 -25.33
C PRO A 66 -13.79 -16.83 -26.51
N ALA A 67 -14.10 -17.90 -27.26
CA ALA A 67 -15.11 -17.93 -28.30
C ALA A 67 -16.40 -18.62 -27.79
N ASP A 68 -17.10 -17.98 -26.86
CA ASP A 68 -18.44 -18.41 -26.47
C ASP A 68 -19.39 -18.17 -27.67
N LEU A 69 -19.78 -19.25 -28.32
CA LEU A 69 -20.74 -19.20 -29.41
C LEU A 69 -22.07 -18.72 -28.83
N LYS A 70 -22.46 -17.50 -29.18
CA LYS A 70 -23.78 -16.98 -28.85
C LYS A 70 -24.82 -17.99 -29.30
N THR A 71 -25.86 -18.20 -28.49
CA THR A 71 -27.02 -19.01 -28.87
C THR A 71 -27.48 -18.56 -30.25
N PRO A 72 -27.64 -19.46 -31.23
CA PRO A 72 -28.06 -19.07 -32.58
C PRO A 72 -29.36 -18.25 -32.51
N GLU A 73 -29.48 -17.23 -33.35
CA GLU A 73 -30.63 -16.29 -33.30
C GLU A 73 -32.00 -17.00 -33.53
N ASN A 74 -32.00 -18.19 -34.09
CA ASN A 74 -33.17 -19.02 -34.32
C ASN A 74 -33.61 -19.86 -33.10
N VAL A 75 -32.80 -19.86 -32.01
CA VAL A 75 -33.13 -20.54 -30.74
C VAL A 75 -33.72 -19.52 -29.78
N ARG A 76 -35.01 -19.69 -29.42
CA ARG A 76 -35.71 -18.82 -28.49
C ARG A 76 -36.24 -19.61 -27.31
N THR A 77 -36.05 -19.03 -26.10
CA THR A 77 -36.61 -19.56 -24.86
C THR A 77 -37.80 -18.69 -24.49
N GLU A 78 -39.01 -19.29 -24.48
CA GLU A 78 -40.22 -18.64 -24.06
C GLU A 78 -40.57 -19.08 -22.66
N ILE A 79 -40.97 -18.14 -21.82
CA ILE A 79 -41.39 -18.39 -20.44
C ILE A 79 -42.81 -17.91 -20.29
N GLU A 80 -43.72 -18.82 -19.96
CA GLU A 80 -45.15 -18.56 -19.82
C GLU A 80 -45.63 -19.02 -18.44
N TYR A 81 -46.49 -18.22 -17.81
CA TYR A 81 -47.07 -18.59 -16.53
C TYR A 81 -48.44 -19.27 -16.78
N ASP A 82 -48.54 -20.53 -16.41
CA ASP A 82 -49.78 -21.28 -16.52
C ASP A 82 -50.60 -21.17 -15.22
N ILE A 83 -51.73 -20.47 -15.31
CA ILE A 83 -52.62 -20.23 -14.18
C ILE A 83 -53.25 -21.53 -13.64
N LYS A 84 -53.42 -22.57 -14.50
CA LYS A 84 -54.05 -23.83 -14.09
C LYS A 84 -53.12 -24.69 -13.22
N THR A 85 -51.86 -24.69 -13.53
CA THR A 85 -50.84 -25.48 -12.78
C THR A 85 -50.09 -24.64 -11.74
N ASN A 86 -50.33 -23.31 -11.74
CA ASN A 86 -49.63 -22.35 -10.89
C ASN A 86 -48.09 -22.45 -11.00
N CYS A 87 -47.62 -22.73 -12.24
CA CYS A 87 -46.18 -22.92 -12.54
C CYS A 87 -45.75 -22.07 -13.73
N TYR A 88 -44.49 -21.69 -13.76
CA TYR A 88 -43.82 -21.13 -14.93
C TYR A 88 -43.38 -22.27 -15.85
N VAL A 89 -43.78 -22.18 -17.13
CA VAL A 89 -43.39 -23.15 -18.15
C VAL A 89 -42.34 -22.54 -19.05
N ILE A 90 -41.19 -23.16 -19.09
CA ILE A 90 -40.06 -22.74 -19.93
C ILE A 90 -40.00 -23.67 -21.14
N ARG A 91 -40.09 -23.08 -22.35
CA ARG A 91 -40.02 -23.80 -23.62
C ARG A 91 -38.88 -23.28 -24.46
N THR A 92 -38.12 -24.18 -25.05
CA THR A 92 -37.06 -23.83 -26.01
C THR A 92 -37.54 -24.18 -27.42
N LYS A 93 -37.56 -23.18 -28.29
CA LYS A 93 -38.00 -23.32 -29.70
C LYS A 93 -36.84 -23.00 -30.63
N VAL A 94 -36.75 -23.75 -31.73
CA VAL A 94 -35.91 -23.43 -32.87
C VAL A 94 -36.82 -23.11 -34.05
N GLY A 95 -36.94 -21.84 -34.40
CA GLY A 95 -38.00 -21.35 -35.25
C GLY A 95 -39.36 -21.58 -34.58
N ASP A 96 -40.27 -22.33 -35.23
CA ASP A 96 -41.60 -22.65 -34.69
C ASP A 96 -41.67 -24.05 -34.04
N MET A 97 -40.58 -24.82 -34.02
CA MET A 97 -40.54 -26.18 -33.46
C MET A 97 -40.06 -26.17 -32.02
N GLU A 98 -40.77 -26.82 -31.10
CA GLU A 98 -40.31 -27.14 -29.76
C GLU A 98 -39.17 -28.23 -29.83
N VAL A 99 -38.02 -27.90 -29.25
CA VAL A 99 -36.84 -28.78 -29.33
C VAL A 99 -36.59 -29.51 -28.03
N SER A 100 -37.17 -29.03 -26.92
CA SER A 100 -37.08 -29.65 -25.61
C SER A 100 -38.42 -29.84 -24.95
N THR A 101 -38.54 -30.85 -24.08
CA THR A 101 -39.73 -30.99 -23.23
C THR A 101 -39.93 -29.76 -22.37
N PRO A 102 -41.15 -29.22 -22.25
CA PRO A 102 -41.44 -28.07 -21.41
C PRO A 102 -40.98 -28.29 -19.96
N PHE A 103 -40.30 -27.32 -19.39
CA PHE A 103 -39.80 -27.36 -18.04
C PHE A 103 -40.68 -26.53 -17.14
N MET A 104 -41.27 -27.13 -16.10
CA MET A 104 -42.20 -26.46 -15.19
C MET A 104 -41.53 -26.14 -13.85
N LEU A 105 -41.64 -24.90 -13.41
CA LEU A 105 -41.11 -24.40 -12.15
C LEU A 105 -42.24 -23.76 -11.33
N THR A 106 -42.26 -24.00 -10.04
CA THR A 106 -43.09 -23.23 -9.11
C THR A 106 -42.58 -21.80 -9.02
N ALA A 107 -43.37 -20.87 -8.46
CA ALA A 107 -42.96 -19.47 -8.35
C ALA A 107 -41.64 -19.27 -7.59
N ASP A 108 -41.44 -20.05 -6.51
CA ASP A 108 -40.21 -20.00 -5.70
C ASP A 108 -38.99 -20.52 -6.48
N GLU A 109 -39.16 -21.68 -7.15
CA GLU A 109 -38.12 -22.28 -7.98
C GLU A 109 -37.78 -21.41 -9.20
N TYR A 110 -38.77 -20.71 -9.76
CA TYR A 110 -38.53 -19.76 -10.85
C TYR A 110 -37.75 -18.52 -10.35
N SER A 111 -38.06 -18.05 -9.15
CA SER A 111 -37.30 -16.96 -8.52
C SER A 111 -35.83 -17.33 -8.34
N ASP A 112 -35.56 -18.53 -7.82
CA ASP A 112 -34.21 -19.04 -7.65
C ASP A 112 -33.50 -19.24 -9.00
N TYR A 113 -34.19 -19.80 -9.99
CA TYR A 113 -33.65 -19.96 -11.33
C TYR A 113 -33.31 -18.62 -12.00
N SER A 114 -34.22 -17.64 -11.90
CA SER A 114 -34.03 -16.31 -12.49
C SER A 114 -32.90 -15.57 -11.80
N PHE A 115 -32.76 -15.74 -10.49
CA PHE A 115 -31.64 -15.17 -9.71
C PHE A 115 -30.32 -15.80 -10.13
N GLN A 116 -30.23 -17.13 -10.20
CA GLN A 116 -29.01 -17.80 -10.64
C GLN A 116 -28.63 -17.43 -12.08
N LYS A 117 -29.61 -17.32 -12.97
CA LYS A 117 -29.37 -16.90 -14.35
C LYS A 117 -28.87 -15.47 -14.45
N SER A 118 -29.47 -14.54 -13.72
CA SER A 118 -29.01 -13.14 -13.70
C SER A 118 -27.62 -13.00 -13.07
N MET A 119 -27.29 -13.80 -12.07
CA MET A 119 -25.94 -13.89 -11.53
C MET A 119 -24.93 -14.40 -12.57
N GLN A 120 -25.26 -15.46 -13.29
CA GLN A 120 -24.39 -15.97 -14.37
C GLN A 120 -24.19 -14.95 -15.49
N GLU A 121 -25.26 -14.26 -15.91
CA GLU A 121 -25.19 -13.21 -16.94
C GLU A 121 -24.35 -12.02 -16.45
N TYR A 122 -24.49 -11.63 -15.20
CA TYR A 122 -23.66 -10.59 -14.59
C TYR A 122 -22.15 -10.97 -14.59
N TYR A 123 -21.84 -12.18 -14.15
CA TYR A 123 -20.43 -12.65 -14.15
C TYR A 123 -19.89 -12.82 -15.57
N ARG A 124 -20.69 -13.29 -16.54
CA ARG A 124 -20.27 -13.36 -17.94
C ARG A 124 -20.01 -11.98 -18.53
N ALA A 125 -20.89 -11.01 -18.28
CA ALA A 125 -20.72 -9.63 -18.74
C ALA A 125 -19.47 -8.99 -18.12
N LYS A 126 -19.25 -9.19 -16.83
CA LYS A 126 -18.09 -8.68 -16.11
C LYS A 126 -16.76 -9.33 -16.59
N ASN A 127 -16.77 -10.63 -16.82
CA ASN A 127 -15.63 -11.34 -17.39
C ASN A 127 -15.32 -10.88 -18.83
N ALA A 128 -16.35 -10.71 -19.66
CA ALA A 128 -16.19 -10.21 -21.03
C ALA A 128 -15.63 -8.78 -21.05
N GLU A 129 -16.02 -7.93 -20.13
CA GLU A 129 -15.47 -6.58 -19.97
C GLU A 129 -13.99 -6.61 -19.54
N ASN A 130 -13.64 -7.49 -18.62
CA ASN A 130 -12.24 -7.68 -18.17
C ASN A 130 -11.33 -8.24 -19.28
N PHE A 131 -11.83 -9.19 -20.07
CA PHE A 131 -11.10 -9.70 -21.25
C PHE A 131 -10.91 -8.64 -22.34
N ALA A 132 -11.91 -7.78 -22.54
CA ALA A 132 -11.82 -6.70 -23.52
C ALA A 132 -10.81 -5.60 -23.12
N LYS A 133 -10.55 -5.45 -21.83
CA LYS A 133 -9.55 -4.52 -21.28
C LYS A 133 -8.13 -5.11 -21.20
N GLY A 134 -7.91 -6.36 -21.64
CA GLY A 134 -6.58 -6.98 -21.74
C GLY A 134 -5.95 -7.39 -20.39
N GLY A 135 -6.74 -7.45 -19.32
CA GLY A 135 -6.26 -7.79 -17.99
C GLY A 135 -6.73 -9.20 -17.57
N THR A 136 -5.78 -10.06 -17.22
CA THR A 136 -6.03 -11.33 -16.52
C THR A 136 -6.26 -11.14 -15.00
N GLU A 137 -6.86 -10.03 -14.60
CA GLU A 137 -7.10 -9.74 -13.19
C GLU A 137 -8.56 -9.94 -12.84
N PHE A 138 -8.77 -10.90 -11.97
CA PHE A 138 -10.04 -11.08 -11.28
C PHE A 138 -10.32 -9.86 -10.40
N ASP A 139 -11.19 -8.98 -10.88
CA ASP A 139 -11.72 -7.88 -10.06
C ASP A 139 -12.76 -8.43 -9.08
N PHE A 140 -12.30 -9.37 -8.27
CA PHE A 140 -13.07 -10.10 -7.26
C PHE A 140 -13.43 -9.20 -6.06
N LEU A 141 -13.04 -7.93 -6.06
CA LEU A 141 -12.75 -7.22 -4.82
C LEU A 141 -13.37 -5.81 -4.73
N ASP A 142 -14.17 -5.39 -5.70
CA ASP A 142 -14.98 -4.18 -5.60
C ASP A 142 -16.46 -4.57 -5.60
N MET A 143 -17.02 -4.74 -4.40
CA MET A 143 -18.43 -5.12 -4.23
C MET A 143 -19.22 -3.93 -3.69
N GLN A 144 -20.25 -3.52 -4.42
CA GLN A 144 -21.16 -2.48 -3.98
C GLN A 144 -22.58 -3.07 -3.80
N PHE A 145 -23.14 -2.90 -2.61
CA PHE A 145 -24.48 -3.32 -2.28
C PHE A 145 -25.34 -2.11 -1.91
N ASN A 146 -26.41 -1.90 -2.63
CA ASN A 146 -27.33 -0.79 -2.34
C ASN A 146 -28.45 -1.29 -1.40
N VAL A 147 -28.40 -0.91 -0.13
CA VAL A 147 -29.38 -1.32 0.89
C VAL A 147 -30.06 -0.07 1.43
N GLN A 148 -31.24 0.27 0.89
CA GLN A 148 -32.02 1.46 1.23
C GLN A 148 -32.28 1.66 2.75
N ALA A 149 -32.29 0.57 3.52
CA ALA A 149 -32.47 0.65 4.97
C ALA A 149 -31.23 1.24 5.69
N LEU A 150 -30.03 0.98 5.16
CA LEU A 150 -28.78 1.49 5.69
C LEU A 150 -28.55 2.95 5.29
N ASP A 151 -29.00 3.35 4.11
CA ASP A 151 -28.89 4.73 3.62
C ASP A 151 -29.63 5.73 4.53
N LYS A 152 -30.70 5.30 5.19
CA LYS A 152 -31.44 6.15 6.14
C LYS A 152 -30.71 6.39 7.46
N VAL A 153 -29.83 5.48 7.86
CA VAL A 153 -29.13 5.52 9.14
C VAL A 153 -27.71 6.06 8.98
N PHE A 154 -27.02 5.61 7.92
CA PHE A 154 -25.60 5.87 7.72
C PHE A 154 -25.30 6.80 6.53
N GLY A 155 -26.34 7.39 5.94
CA GLY A 155 -26.22 8.26 4.77
C GLY A 155 -26.22 7.49 3.45
N PRO A 156 -26.38 8.21 2.32
CA PRO A 156 -26.44 7.60 0.99
C PRO A 156 -25.11 6.97 0.60
N GLY A 157 -25.13 5.92 -0.24
CA GLY A 157 -23.93 5.30 -0.78
C GLY A 157 -23.88 3.77 -0.67
N GLY A 158 -24.83 3.16 0.08
CA GLY A 158 -24.90 1.71 0.27
C GLY A 158 -23.71 1.15 1.04
N VAL A 159 -23.43 -0.13 0.86
CA VAL A 159 -22.25 -0.82 1.41
C VAL A 159 -21.27 -1.04 0.27
N ARG A 160 -20.06 -0.55 0.43
CA ARG A 160 -18.92 -0.81 -0.48
C ARG A 160 -17.87 -1.59 0.22
N LEU A 161 -17.31 -2.56 -0.48
CA LEU A 161 -16.15 -3.33 -0.06
C LEU A 161 -15.13 -3.30 -1.18
N LYS A 162 -13.98 -2.70 -0.94
CA LYS A 162 -12.86 -2.67 -1.87
C LYS A 162 -11.66 -3.33 -1.23
N THR A 163 -11.14 -4.34 -1.87
CA THR A 163 -9.92 -5.03 -1.47
C THR A 163 -8.85 -4.82 -2.51
N SER A 164 -7.63 -4.61 -2.05
CA SER A 164 -6.44 -4.50 -2.88
C SER A 164 -5.28 -5.20 -2.19
N GLY A 165 -4.31 -5.67 -2.94
CA GLY A 165 -3.15 -6.31 -2.38
C GLY A 165 -2.56 -7.38 -3.28
N SER A 166 -1.61 -8.13 -2.72
CA SER A 166 -0.98 -9.27 -3.35
C SER A 166 -0.97 -10.45 -2.37
N MET A 167 -1.17 -11.65 -2.92
CA MET A 167 -1.05 -12.90 -2.18
C MET A 167 -0.11 -13.81 -2.96
N SER A 168 0.91 -14.32 -2.28
CA SER A 168 1.82 -15.32 -2.81
C SER A 168 1.79 -16.54 -1.92
N LEU A 169 1.55 -17.69 -2.52
CA LEU A 169 1.56 -18.99 -1.87
C LEU A 169 2.61 -19.84 -2.56
N THR A 170 3.74 -20.07 -1.90
CA THR A 170 4.83 -20.86 -2.44
C THR A 170 4.82 -22.25 -1.80
N LEU A 171 4.61 -23.26 -2.63
CA LEU A 171 4.67 -24.65 -2.26
C LEU A 171 5.91 -25.25 -2.90
N SER A 172 6.91 -25.60 -2.12
CA SER A 172 8.14 -26.17 -2.62
C SER A 172 8.45 -27.52 -2.00
N LEU A 173 9.00 -28.41 -2.82
CA LEU A 173 9.59 -29.65 -2.38
C LEU A 173 11.09 -29.54 -2.53
N VAL A 174 11.77 -29.31 -1.40
CA VAL A 174 13.23 -29.13 -1.39
C VAL A 174 13.89 -30.47 -1.14
N THR A 175 14.70 -30.90 -2.11
CA THR A 175 15.53 -32.09 -1.96
C THR A 175 16.99 -31.67 -1.93
N ASN A 176 17.65 -31.88 -0.80
CA ASN A 176 19.07 -31.63 -0.64
C ASN A 176 19.83 -32.96 -0.62
N LYS A 177 20.75 -33.13 -1.57
CA LYS A 177 21.62 -34.30 -1.67
C LYS A 177 23.07 -33.86 -1.47
N ILE A 178 23.71 -34.39 -0.43
CA ILE A 178 25.10 -34.11 -0.08
C ILE A 178 25.92 -35.39 -0.37
N ASP A 179 26.88 -35.29 -1.26
CA ASP A 179 27.72 -36.42 -1.66
C ASP A 179 28.98 -36.45 -0.76
N ASN A 180 28.76 -36.67 0.55
CA ASN A 180 29.84 -36.82 1.51
C ASN A 180 29.86 -38.21 2.14
N PRO A 181 30.93 -39.00 1.88
CA PRO A 181 31.06 -40.36 2.42
C PRO A 181 31.05 -40.44 3.95
N ALA A 182 31.39 -39.37 4.64
CA ALA A 182 31.41 -39.31 6.12
C ALA A 182 30.01 -39.25 6.75
N LEU A 183 28.98 -38.97 5.95
CA LEU A 183 27.58 -38.91 6.43
C LEU A 183 26.91 -40.29 6.19
N SER A 184 26.04 -40.68 7.10
CA SER A 184 25.17 -41.83 6.93
C SER A 184 24.29 -41.67 5.70
N GLU A 185 23.93 -42.77 5.04
CA GLU A 185 23.16 -42.76 3.80
C GLU A 185 21.81 -42.06 3.94
N SER A 186 21.18 -42.18 5.10
CA SER A 186 19.93 -41.47 5.44
C SER A 186 20.10 -39.93 5.66
N ALA A 187 21.31 -39.49 5.98
CA ALA A 187 21.62 -38.08 6.17
C ALA A 187 22.07 -37.39 4.86
N ARG A 188 22.47 -38.17 3.83
CA ARG A 188 22.92 -37.65 2.54
C ARG A 188 21.79 -37.10 1.66
N LYS A 189 20.56 -37.57 1.84
CA LYS A 189 19.40 -37.12 1.08
C LYS A 189 18.30 -36.71 2.03
N LYS A 190 18.01 -35.41 2.12
CA LYS A 190 16.87 -34.89 2.88
C LYS A 190 15.89 -34.26 1.90
N THR A 191 14.63 -34.68 1.98
CA THR A 191 13.54 -34.10 1.25
C THR A 191 12.53 -33.58 2.25
N TYR A 192 12.17 -32.31 2.17
CA TYR A 192 11.14 -31.71 3.01
C TYR A 192 10.23 -30.82 2.16
N PHE A 193 9.01 -30.68 2.63
CA PHE A 193 8.04 -29.80 2.04
C PHE A 193 8.17 -28.44 2.72
N ASP A 194 8.32 -27.40 1.91
CA ASP A 194 8.39 -26.02 2.34
C ASP A 194 7.15 -25.27 1.88
N PHE A 195 6.57 -24.50 2.79
CA PHE A 195 5.35 -23.74 2.57
C PHE A 195 5.60 -22.30 3.04
N ASP A 196 5.61 -21.38 2.09
CA ASP A 196 5.77 -19.95 2.35
C ASP A 196 4.51 -19.21 1.88
N GLU A 197 3.90 -18.44 2.80
CA GLU A 197 2.71 -17.64 2.56
C GLU A 197 3.04 -16.16 2.78
N LYS A 198 2.91 -15.37 1.73
CA LYS A 198 3.09 -13.91 1.78
C LYS A 198 1.84 -13.23 1.31
N ILE A 199 1.20 -12.50 2.21
CA ILE A 199 -0.02 -11.75 1.94
C ILE A 199 0.20 -10.30 2.32
N GLN A 200 -0.05 -9.41 1.39
CA GLN A 200 -0.18 -7.98 1.64
C GLN A 200 -1.55 -7.58 1.12
N ALA A 201 -2.49 -7.30 1.99
CA ALA A 201 -3.85 -6.99 1.63
C ALA A 201 -4.37 -5.79 2.41
N THR A 202 -5.11 -4.94 1.73
CA THR A 202 -5.86 -3.83 2.31
C THR A 202 -7.32 -3.99 1.93
N ILE A 203 -8.19 -3.96 2.93
CA ILE A 203 -9.64 -4.03 2.77
C ILE A 203 -10.22 -2.70 3.24
N ASN A 204 -10.82 -1.97 2.32
CA ASN A 204 -11.57 -0.76 2.62
C ASN A 204 -13.05 -1.07 2.46
N ALA A 205 -13.82 -0.88 3.51
CA ALA A 205 -15.27 -0.99 3.44
C ALA A 205 -15.91 0.30 3.94
N SER A 206 -17.02 0.70 3.33
CA SER A 206 -17.80 1.83 3.79
C SER A 206 -19.28 1.47 3.84
N VAL A 207 -20.02 2.06 4.79
CA VAL A 207 -21.46 1.97 4.88
C VAL A 207 -22.01 3.39 4.89
N GLY A 208 -22.62 3.76 3.77
CA GLY A 208 -23.01 5.15 3.53
C GLY A 208 -21.82 6.09 3.59
N THR A 209 -22.05 7.30 4.09
CA THR A 209 -21.01 8.34 4.25
C THR A 209 -20.42 8.39 5.66
N LYS A 210 -20.99 7.66 6.63
CA LYS A 210 -20.65 7.81 8.06
C LYS A 210 -19.79 6.71 8.65
N VAL A 211 -19.77 5.53 8.07
CA VAL A 211 -19.01 4.40 8.61
C VAL A 211 -17.93 3.97 7.63
N GLY A 212 -16.70 4.04 8.06
CA GLY A 212 -15.53 3.50 7.35
C GLY A 212 -14.91 2.34 8.12
N PHE A 213 -14.55 1.31 7.42
CA PHE A 213 -13.75 0.19 7.93
C PHE A 213 -12.52 0.04 7.06
N ASN A 214 -11.36 0.02 7.67
CA ASN A 214 -10.09 -0.26 7.02
C ASN A 214 -9.41 -1.42 7.75
N MET A 215 -8.95 -2.39 6.98
CA MET A 215 -8.15 -3.49 7.49
C MET A 215 -6.95 -3.68 6.59
N THR A 216 -5.77 -3.67 7.16
CA THR A 216 -4.52 -4.01 6.50
C THR A 216 -3.98 -5.32 7.08
N TYR A 217 -3.62 -6.24 6.22
CA TYR A 217 -2.98 -7.49 6.59
C TYR A 217 -1.67 -7.64 5.81
N ASN A 218 -0.57 -7.84 6.53
CA ASN A 218 0.75 -7.98 5.94
C ASN A 218 1.54 -9.06 6.68
N THR A 219 1.79 -10.19 6.03
CA THR A 219 2.58 -11.28 6.60
C THR A 219 4.09 -11.02 6.59
N ASP A 220 4.57 -10.06 5.77
CA ASP A 220 5.96 -9.61 5.81
C ASP A 220 6.23 -8.63 6.97
N ALA A 221 5.16 -8.12 7.60
CA ALA A 221 5.32 -7.31 8.79
C ALA A 221 5.72 -8.21 9.95
N THR A 222 6.84 -7.87 10.53
CA THR A 222 7.49 -8.66 11.57
C THR A 222 6.95 -8.35 12.97
N PHE A 223 6.09 -7.35 13.12
CA PHE A 223 5.38 -7.04 14.36
C PHE A 223 3.88 -7.36 14.22
N ASP A 224 3.33 -8.18 15.12
CA ASP A 224 1.93 -8.64 15.05
C ASP A 224 0.91 -7.49 14.99
N PHE A 225 1.21 -6.36 15.65
CA PHE A 225 0.37 -5.17 15.63
C PHE A 225 0.37 -4.47 14.26
N ASP A 226 1.50 -4.48 13.56
CA ASP A 226 1.62 -3.93 12.21
C ASP A 226 1.22 -4.92 11.12
N ALA A 227 1.31 -6.23 11.42
CA ALA A 227 0.89 -7.29 10.51
C ALA A 227 -0.64 -7.28 10.28
N GLN A 228 -1.39 -6.90 11.30
CA GLN A 228 -2.85 -6.87 11.24
C GLN A 228 -3.37 -5.57 11.85
N LYS A 229 -3.65 -4.58 10.99
CA LYS A 229 -4.31 -3.34 11.41
C LYS A 229 -5.77 -3.37 11.01
N MET A 230 -6.62 -3.13 11.97
CA MET A 230 -8.06 -3.04 11.78
C MET A 230 -8.57 -1.76 12.42
N SER A 231 -9.23 -0.93 11.65
CA SER A 231 -9.82 0.31 12.10
C SER A 231 -11.25 0.39 11.60
N LEU A 232 -12.17 0.55 12.52
CA LEU A 232 -13.57 0.88 12.25
C LEU A 232 -13.80 2.30 12.75
N LYS A 233 -14.22 3.19 11.88
CA LYS A 233 -14.50 4.59 12.21
C LYS A 233 -15.93 4.93 11.84
N TYR A 234 -16.67 5.47 12.79
CA TYR A 234 -17.93 6.17 12.58
C TYR A 234 -17.70 7.67 12.71
N GLU A 235 -18.19 8.44 11.77
CA GLU A 235 -18.16 9.92 11.78
C GLU A 235 -19.59 10.44 11.80
N GLY A 236 -19.94 11.19 12.86
CA GLY A 236 -21.24 11.83 13.01
C GLY A 236 -21.25 13.22 12.36
N ASP A 237 -22.46 13.69 12.02
CA ASP A 237 -22.67 15.04 11.49
C ASP A 237 -22.39 16.12 12.54
N GLU A 238 -22.24 17.37 12.09
CA GLU A 238 -21.98 18.52 12.97
C GLU A 238 -23.02 18.72 14.07
N ASP A 239 -24.26 18.36 13.82
CA ASP A 239 -25.37 18.49 14.77
C ASP A 239 -25.47 17.33 15.77
N GLN A 240 -24.68 16.27 15.59
CA GLN A 240 -24.73 15.09 16.44
C GLN A 240 -23.79 15.20 17.64
N ILE A 241 -24.25 14.66 18.77
CA ILE A 241 -23.44 14.59 20.02
C ILE A 241 -22.26 13.64 19.82
N ILE A 242 -22.46 12.53 19.12
CA ILE A 242 -21.40 11.57 18.79
C ILE A 242 -20.66 12.07 17.58
N LYS A 243 -19.43 12.54 17.76
CA LYS A 243 -18.57 13.00 16.68
C LYS A 243 -17.85 11.85 16.02
N THR A 244 -17.18 11.02 16.83
CA THR A 244 -16.47 9.85 16.29
C THR A 244 -16.59 8.68 17.23
N ILE A 245 -16.64 7.48 16.64
CA ILE A 245 -16.40 6.20 17.34
C ILE A 245 -15.34 5.47 16.53
N GLU A 246 -14.22 5.17 17.17
CA GLU A 246 -13.12 4.44 16.57
C GLU A 246 -12.92 3.12 17.31
N GLY A 247 -12.86 2.01 16.57
CA GLY A 247 -12.65 0.68 17.13
C GLY A 247 -11.52 -0.07 16.41
N GLY A 248 -10.81 -0.91 17.12
CA GLY A 248 -9.67 -1.67 16.58
C GLY A 248 -8.33 -1.09 16.99
N ASN A 249 -7.42 -0.93 16.04
CA ASN A 249 -6.13 -0.26 16.29
C ASN A 249 -6.35 1.24 16.41
N ILE A 250 -6.16 1.76 17.60
CA ILE A 250 -6.38 3.16 17.96
C ILE A 250 -5.13 3.73 18.62
N SER A 251 -4.99 5.04 18.54
CA SER A 251 -3.98 5.78 19.30
C SER A 251 -4.66 6.85 20.16
N MET A 252 -4.14 7.08 21.33
CA MET A 252 -4.50 8.22 22.16
C MET A 252 -3.25 9.00 22.49
N THR A 253 -3.19 10.21 21.95
CA THR A 253 -2.16 11.15 22.31
C THR A 253 -2.69 12.03 23.42
N THR A 254 -2.08 11.93 24.58
CA THR A 254 -2.35 12.84 25.69
C THR A 254 -1.32 13.94 25.67
N GLY A 255 -1.74 15.21 25.83
CA GLY A 255 -0.83 16.34 26.00
C GLY A 255 0.03 16.25 27.27
N SER A 256 -0.09 15.17 28.06
CA SER A 256 0.66 14.95 29.28
C SER A 256 1.87 14.03 29.05
N SER A 257 3.06 14.53 29.37
CA SER A 257 4.32 13.76 29.36
C SER A 257 4.34 12.63 30.41
N LEU A 258 3.36 12.57 31.29
CA LEU A 258 3.26 11.58 32.38
C LEU A 258 2.60 10.28 31.94
N ILE A 259 1.82 10.29 30.85
CA ILE A 259 1.15 9.09 30.32
C ILE A 259 1.97 8.57 29.14
N ARG A 260 2.58 7.41 29.30
CA ARG A 260 3.41 6.73 28.29
C ARG A 260 2.71 5.48 27.76
N GLY A 261 2.97 5.08 26.52
CA GLY A 261 2.46 3.81 25.98
C GLY A 261 1.12 3.87 25.27
N GLY A 262 0.75 5.04 24.71
CA GLY A 262 -0.52 5.23 23.98
C GLY A 262 -0.46 4.98 22.47
N THR A 263 0.66 4.49 21.92
CA THR A 263 0.87 4.38 20.47
C THR A 263 0.38 3.08 19.85
N SER A 264 0.39 1.99 20.60
CA SER A 264 0.00 0.64 20.12
C SER A 264 -1.14 0.09 20.97
N LEU A 265 -2.34 0.60 20.75
CA LEU A 265 -3.54 0.25 21.51
C LEU A 265 -4.55 -0.47 20.60
N PHE A 266 -5.19 -1.50 21.15
CA PHE A 266 -6.34 -2.13 20.52
C PHE A 266 -7.56 -1.96 21.41
N GLY A 267 -8.62 -1.26 20.93
CA GLY A 267 -9.75 -0.95 21.79
C GLY A 267 -10.82 -0.11 21.12
N LEU A 268 -11.50 0.68 21.96
CA LEU A 268 -12.58 1.59 21.54
C LEU A 268 -12.28 3.00 22.04
N LYS A 269 -12.39 3.99 21.15
CA LYS A 269 -12.30 5.39 21.43
C LYS A 269 -13.57 6.09 20.95
N THR A 270 -14.13 6.96 21.75
CA THR A 270 -15.36 7.68 21.42
C THR A 270 -15.18 9.16 21.75
N THR A 271 -15.48 10.02 20.79
CA THR A 271 -15.48 11.48 20.97
C THR A 271 -16.92 12.01 20.93
N LEU A 272 -17.31 12.66 21.99
CA LEU A 272 -18.63 13.27 22.17
C LEU A 272 -18.47 14.78 22.29
N GLN A 273 -19.38 15.54 21.69
CA GLN A 273 -19.39 16.99 21.80
C GLN A 273 -20.72 17.48 22.38
N PHE A 274 -20.63 18.23 23.47
CA PHE A 274 -21.76 18.87 24.15
C PHE A 274 -21.58 20.39 24.08
N GLY A 275 -21.94 21.00 22.96
CA GLY A 275 -21.70 22.41 22.70
C GLY A 275 -20.19 22.71 22.69
N LYS A 276 -19.71 23.47 23.71
CA LYS A 276 -18.29 23.81 23.85
C LYS A 276 -17.43 22.75 24.58
N LEU A 277 -18.04 21.70 25.10
CA LEU A 277 -17.36 20.63 25.79
C LEU A 277 -17.18 19.44 24.87
N THR A 278 -15.93 19.03 24.63
CA THR A 278 -15.57 17.79 23.96
C THR A 278 -15.09 16.78 25.00
N VAL A 279 -15.65 15.58 24.94
CA VAL A 279 -15.33 14.47 25.84
C VAL A 279 -14.82 13.31 24.98
N THR A 280 -13.56 12.91 25.19
CA THR A 280 -12.99 11.74 24.53
C THR A 280 -12.76 10.63 25.55
N GLY A 281 -13.46 9.53 25.39
CA GLY A 281 -13.31 8.31 26.19
C GLY A 281 -12.55 7.23 25.42
N LEU A 282 -11.66 6.51 26.13
CA LEU A 282 -10.87 5.42 25.59
C LEU A 282 -10.91 4.20 26.52
N VAL A 283 -11.11 3.03 25.97
CA VAL A 283 -10.87 1.75 26.61
C VAL A 283 -10.10 0.86 25.69
N SER A 284 -8.90 0.47 26.07
CA SER A 284 -7.99 -0.29 25.19
C SER A 284 -7.14 -1.29 25.94
N GLN A 285 -6.57 -2.21 25.19
CA GLN A 285 -5.63 -3.21 25.65
C GLN A 285 -4.25 -2.91 25.06
N GLN A 286 -3.22 -2.94 25.89
CA GLN A 286 -1.82 -2.77 25.51
C GLN A 286 -1.09 -4.11 25.61
N GLU A 287 -0.31 -4.47 24.57
CA GLU A 287 0.38 -5.77 24.47
C GLU A 287 1.92 -5.62 24.51
N THR A 288 2.48 -4.50 24.99
CA THR A 288 3.93 -4.22 24.99
C THR A 288 4.53 -3.99 26.39
N ASP A 289 5.82 -4.32 26.55
CA ASP A 289 6.63 -4.02 27.75
C ASP A 289 7.81 -3.10 27.40
N SER A 290 8.21 -2.26 28.37
CA SER A 290 9.33 -1.31 28.19
C SER A 290 10.69 -1.92 28.59
N LYS A 291 11.70 -1.78 27.74
CA LYS A 291 13.11 -2.20 27.98
C LYS A 291 14.07 -1.03 27.75
N THR A 292 15.31 -1.13 28.29
CA THR A 292 16.36 -0.13 28.13
C THR A 292 17.71 -0.81 27.82
N VAL A 293 18.46 -0.23 26.87
CA VAL A 293 19.78 -0.70 26.42
C VAL A 293 20.77 0.48 26.40
N SER A 294 22.05 0.28 26.79
CA SER A 294 23.10 1.31 26.90
C SER A 294 24.36 0.99 26.08
N SER A 295 25.04 2.00 25.47
CA SER A 295 26.20 1.80 24.58
C SER A 295 27.30 2.91 24.58
N LYS A 296 28.56 2.60 24.11
CA LYS A 296 29.75 3.49 23.93
C LYS A 296 30.67 3.05 22.75
N GLY A 297 31.13 3.87 21.84
CA GLY A 297 31.60 3.70 20.43
C GLY A 297 33.03 3.30 19.93
N GLY A 298 33.30 3.14 18.56
CA GLY A 298 34.59 2.86 17.79
C GLY A 298 34.49 2.38 16.27
N SER A 299 35.50 2.43 15.36
CA SER A 299 35.48 2.32 13.84
C SER A 299 35.97 1.02 13.15
N GLN A 300 35.44 0.56 11.96
CA GLN A 300 35.88 -0.62 11.15
C GLN A 300 35.46 -0.63 9.65
N THR A 301 36.17 -1.44 8.79
CA THR A 301 35.84 -1.72 7.38
C THR A 301 34.90 -2.91 7.27
N THR A 302 33.87 -2.82 6.41
CA THR A 302 32.79 -3.82 6.30
C THR A 302 32.54 -4.18 4.84
N GLU A 303 32.42 -5.48 4.55
CA GLU A 303 31.96 -5.98 3.26
C GLU A 303 30.42 -6.02 3.22
N PHE A 304 29.82 -5.79 2.05
CA PHE A 304 28.39 -5.90 1.84
C PHE A 304 28.03 -6.70 0.60
N GLU A 305 26.86 -7.33 0.66
CA GLU A 305 26.22 -8.03 -0.44
C GLU A 305 24.72 -7.74 -0.41
N ILE A 306 24.18 -7.11 -1.45
CA ILE A 306 22.79 -6.66 -1.52
C ILE A 306 22.18 -7.17 -2.82
N GLY A 307 21.11 -7.97 -2.74
CA GLY A 307 20.31 -8.35 -3.90
C GLY A 307 19.53 -7.15 -4.45
N VAL A 308 19.29 -7.13 -5.75
CA VAL A 308 18.56 -6.01 -6.38
C VAL A 308 17.09 -5.91 -5.95
N ASP A 309 16.54 -6.97 -5.39
CA ASP A 309 15.22 -7.00 -4.77
C ASP A 309 15.19 -6.38 -3.35
N ALA A 310 16.35 -5.99 -2.81
CA ALA A 310 16.48 -5.34 -1.50
C ALA A 310 16.62 -3.81 -1.60
N TYR A 311 15.94 -3.18 -2.58
CA TYR A 311 15.93 -1.72 -2.67
C TYR A 311 15.26 -1.07 -1.45
N ASP A 312 15.65 0.16 -1.12
CA ASP A 312 15.18 0.89 0.08
C ASP A 312 13.73 1.40 -0.10
N GLN A 313 12.77 0.53 0.21
CA GLN A 313 11.34 0.77 0.00
C GLN A 313 10.78 1.90 0.87
N ASN A 314 9.71 2.58 0.36
CA ASN A 314 8.90 3.53 1.12
C ASN A 314 9.69 4.66 1.79
N ARG A 315 10.80 5.07 1.18
CA ARG A 315 11.68 6.09 1.72
C ARG A 315 12.02 7.19 0.73
N HIS A 316 12.14 6.87 -0.55
CA HIS A 316 12.57 7.78 -1.59
C HIS A 316 11.45 7.98 -2.61
N PHE A 317 11.10 9.24 -2.91
CA PHE A 317 9.96 9.55 -3.77
C PHE A 317 10.25 10.74 -4.70
N PHE A 318 9.91 10.61 -5.97
CA PHE A 318 9.83 11.74 -6.89
C PHE A 318 8.64 12.62 -6.52
N LEU A 319 8.78 13.94 -6.65
CA LEU A 319 7.74 14.91 -6.31
C LEU A 319 6.59 14.93 -7.35
N ALA A 320 6.85 14.53 -8.59
CA ALA A 320 5.88 14.32 -9.66
C ALA A 320 6.48 13.39 -10.73
N HIS A 321 5.64 12.80 -11.58
CA HIS A 321 6.12 11.94 -12.68
C HIS A 321 7.04 12.68 -13.65
N TYR A 322 6.84 13.98 -13.84
CA TYR A 322 7.74 14.80 -14.64
C TYR A 322 9.21 14.65 -14.22
N PHE A 323 9.50 14.65 -12.93
CA PHE A 323 10.87 14.49 -12.42
C PHE A 323 11.40 13.08 -12.65
N ARG A 324 10.55 12.07 -12.47
CA ARG A 324 10.88 10.67 -12.75
C ARG A 324 11.21 10.45 -14.24
N ASP A 325 10.34 10.93 -15.13
CA ASP A 325 10.42 10.67 -16.56
C ASP A 325 11.62 11.38 -17.20
N ASN A 326 12.12 12.46 -16.58
CA ASN A 326 13.29 13.20 -17.03
C ASN A 326 14.55 12.93 -16.18
N TYR A 327 14.48 12.06 -15.17
CA TYR A 327 15.57 11.81 -14.24
C TYR A 327 16.87 11.39 -14.93
N ASP A 328 16.80 10.38 -15.80
CA ASP A 328 17.95 9.83 -16.53
C ASP A 328 18.62 10.91 -17.41
N GLN A 329 17.82 11.78 -18.00
CA GLN A 329 18.31 12.90 -18.80
C GLN A 329 19.00 13.97 -17.94
N PHE A 330 18.39 14.33 -16.80
CA PHE A 330 18.90 15.37 -15.91
C PHE A 330 20.25 15.02 -15.31
N ILE A 331 20.46 13.72 -14.98
CA ILE A 331 21.69 13.22 -14.36
C ILE A 331 22.69 12.63 -15.37
N SER A 332 22.41 12.75 -16.67
CA SER A 332 23.20 12.12 -17.74
C SER A 332 24.65 12.62 -17.84
N ARG A 333 24.97 13.79 -17.28
CA ARG A 333 26.27 14.46 -17.39
C ARG A 333 26.90 14.74 -16.02
N LEU A 334 26.91 13.72 -15.12
CA LEU A 334 27.58 13.86 -13.84
C LEU A 334 29.01 14.39 -14.01
N PRO A 335 29.48 15.23 -13.07
CA PRO A 335 28.79 15.72 -11.87
C PRO A 335 27.81 16.88 -12.11
N TYR A 336 27.57 17.28 -13.35
CA TYR A 336 26.72 18.42 -13.69
C TYR A 336 25.28 17.96 -13.94
N ILE A 337 24.33 18.60 -13.25
CA ILE A 337 22.90 18.35 -13.43
C ILE A 337 22.34 19.30 -14.49
N THR A 338 21.62 18.74 -15.47
CA THR A 338 21.13 19.50 -16.63
C THR A 338 19.64 19.85 -16.52
N SER A 339 19.00 19.67 -15.38
CA SER A 339 17.56 19.90 -15.19
C SER A 339 17.15 21.36 -15.40
N GLY A 340 18.02 22.32 -15.02
CA GLY A 340 17.66 23.73 -14.97
C GLY A 340 16.50 24.05 -14.01
N ILE A 341 16.27 23.18 -13.05
CA ILE A 341 15.21 23.26 -12.04
C ILE A 341 15.84 23.54 -10.68
N THR A 342 15.14 24.32 -9.88
CA THR A 342 15.48 24.50 -8.46
C THR A 342 14.20 24.52 -7.65
N ILE A 343 14.04 23.55 -6.76
CA ILE A 343 12.96 23.56 -5.75
C ILE A 343 13.30 24.62 -4.73
N ASN A 344 12.46 25.63 -4.59
CA ASN A 344 12.68 26.78 -3.71
C ASN A 344 12.02 26.61 -2.36
N ARG A 345 10.85 25.94 -2.34
CA ARG A 345 10.06 25.72 -1.13
C ARG A 345 9.39 24.36 -1.21
N ILE A 346 9.34 23.67 -0.07
CA ILE A 346 8.65 22.39 0.07
C ILE A 346 8.06 22.26 1.47
N GLU A 347 6.87 21.69 1.55
CA GLU A 347 6.25 21.20 2.78
C GLU A 347 5.89 19.73 2.56
N ILE A 348 6.33 18.88 3.50
CA ILE A 348 6.12 17.42 3.42
C ILE A 348 5.24 17.01 4.60
N TRP A 349 4.14 16.39 4.27
CA TRP A 349 3.09 16.00 5.20
C TRP A 349 3.00 14.48 5.30
N VAL A 350 2.91 13.97 6.51
CA VAL A 350 2.74 12.53 6.77
C VAL A 350 1.60 12.28 7.74
N THR A 351 1.08 11.07 7.72
CA THR A 351 0.11 10.60 8.73
C THR A 351 0.70 10.76 10.13
N ASN A 352 -0.02 11.43 11.01
CA ASN A 352 0.44 11.72 12.37
C ASN A 352 0.25 10.50 13.28
N LYS A 353 1.30 9.72 13.46
CA LYS A 353 1.33 8.58 14.38
C LYS A 353 1.99 8.88 15.72
N GLN A 354 2.75 9.97 15.77
CA GLN A 354 3.51 10.35 16.95
C GLN A 354 2.72 11.23 17.91
N GLY A 355 1.54 11.72 17.47
CA GLY A 355 0.70 12.61 18.26
C GLY A 355 1.31 13.97 18.53
N SER A 356 2.23 14.42 17.70
CA SER A 356 2.70 15.80 17.69
C SER A 356 1.72 16.65 16.90
N TYR A 357 1.10 17.60 17.56
CA TYR A 357 0.14 18.52 16.94
C TYR A 357 0.77 19.88 16.61
N ASP A 358 2.02 20.07 16.95
CA ASP A 358 2.76 21.29 16.60
C ASP A 358 2.84 21.40 15.08
N ASN A 359 2.29 22.49 14.52
CA ASN A 359 2.18 22.72 13.08
C ASN A 359 1.38 21.64 12.29
N ALA A 360 0.56 20.82 12.96
CA ALA A 360 -0.31 19.88 12.28
C ALA A 360 -1.43 20.63 11.53
N ARG A 361 -1.80 20.14 10.34
CA ARG A 361 -2.88 20.68 9.50
C ARG A 361 -3.73 19.54 8.96
N ASN A 362 -5.00 19.84 8.75
CA ASN A 362 -5.86 18.97 7.96
C ASN A 362 -5.46 19.07 6.49
N ILE A 363 -5.29 17.95 5.83
CA ILE A 363 -4.93 17.89 4.40
C ILE A 363 -5.82 16.94 3.63
N VAL A 364 -6.04 17.26 2.36
CA VAL A 364 -6.56 16.33 1.35
C VAL A 364 -5.50 16.18 0.27
N ALA A 365 -4.91 15.02 0.19
CA ALA A 365 -3.84 14.72 -0.74
C ALA A 365 -4.39 14.02 -1.98
N PHE A 366 -4.05 14.51 -3.19
CA PHE A 366 -4.52 13.98 -4.46
C PHE A 366 -3.35 13.38 -5.25
N ALA A 367 -3.53 12.17 -5.81
CA ALA A 367 -2.51 11.50 -6.62
C ALA A 367 -2.20 12.27 -7.92
N ASP A 368 -3.23 12.78 -8.58
CA ASP A 368 -3.12 13.41 -9.91
C ASP A 368 -2.82 14.91 -9.89
N LEU A 369 -2.73 15.52 -8.69
CA LEU A 369 -2.47 16.94 -8.57
C LEU A 369 -1.14 17.30 -9.22
N GLY A 370 -1.18 18.27 -10.15
CA GLY A 370 0.01 18.81 -10.79
C GLY A 370 0.61 17.91 -11.90
N GLU A 371 0.02 16.78 -12.24
CA GLU A 371 0.52 15.92 -13.32
C GLU A 371 0.20 16.50 -14.71
N THR A 372 1.19 16.42 -15.61
CA THR A 372 1.15 17.06 -16.92
C THR A 372 0.77 16.14 -18.07
N SER A 373 0.93 14.84 -17.90
CA SER A 373 0.70 13.81 -18.91
C SER A 373 -0.55 13.00 -18.61
N ALA A 374 -1.40 12.74 -19.59
CA ALA A 374 -2.59 11.89 -19.44
C ALA A 374 -2.24 10.47 -19.01
N GLY A 375 -1.10 9.93 -19.43
CA GLY A 375 -0.64 8.60 -19.01
C GLY A 375 -0.23 8.51 -17.54
N ASN A 376 -0.03 9.65 -16.87
CA ASN A 376 0.33 9.74 -15.46
C ASN A 376 -0.88 10.08 -14.56
N LEU A 377 -2.08 10.21 -15.13
CA LEU A 377 -3.33 10.40 -14.40
C LEU A 377 -3.95 9.05 -14.05
N ALA A 378 -4.40 8.93 -12.82
CA ALA A 378 -5.08 7.72 -12.33
C ALA A 378 -6.51 7.59 -12.88
N SER A 379 -7.08 8.68 -13.39
CA SER A 379 -8.43 8.73 -13.94
C SER A 379 -8.50 9.57 -15.22
N ASP A 380 -9.23 9.09 -16.21
CA ASP A 380 -9.51 9.81 -17.47
C ASP A 380 -10.50 10.99 -17.28
N HIS A 381 -11.07 11.14 -16.07
CA HIS A 381 -11.91 12.28 -15.74
C HIS A 381 -11.14 13.61 -15.80
N TRP A 382 -9.88 13.59 -15.35
CA TRP A 382 -9.03 14.77 -15.36
C TRP A 382 -8.44 15.00 -16.74
N THR A 383 -8.55 16.23 -17.22
CA THR A 383 -8.01 16.63 -18.52
C THR A 383 -6.74 17.46 -18.34
N THR A 384 -5.69 17.11 -19.09
CA THR A 384 -4.44 17.90 -19.10
C THR A 384 -4.62 19.19 -19.89
N THR A 385 -4.00 20.26 -19.41
CA THR A 385 -4.05 21.59 -20.09
C THR A 385 -3.00 21.79 -21.17
N GLY A 386 -2.13 20.78 -21.38
CA GLY A 386 -0.97 20.88 -22.26
C GLY A 386 0.22 21.61 -21.63
N ALA A 387 0.18 21.83 -20.31
CA ALA A 387 1.31 22.36 -19.55
C ALA A 387 2.52 21.43 -19.64
N GLN A 388 3.70 21.99 -19.87
CA GLN A 388 4.95 21.22 -19.96
C GLN A 388 5.52 20.88 -18.58
N TYR A 389 5.16 21.64 -17.54
CA TYR A 389 5.75 21.57 -16.22
C TYR A 389 4.67 21.38 -15.15
N PRO A 390 4.95 20.61 -14.08
CA PRO A 390 4.03 20.40 -12.97
C PRO A 390 3.58 21.71 -12.33
N ALA A 391 2.27 21.91 -12.23
CA ALA A 391 1.65 23.05 -11.57
C ALA A 391 0.21 22.70 -11.18
N ASN A 392 -0.40 23.44 -10.24
CA ASN A 392 -1.81 23.25 -9.91
C ASN A 392 -2.73 23.33 -11.13
N ALA A 393 -2.36 24.15 -12.13
CA ALA A 393 -3.11 24.32 -13.36
C ALA A 393 -2.70 23.35 -14.49
N ALA A 394 -1.85 22.34 -14.23
CA ALA A 394 -1.39 21.40 -15.26
C ALA A 394 -2.50 20.47 -15.77
N ASN A 395 -3.50 20.24 -14.94
CA ASN A 395 -4.72 19.51 -15.30
C ASN A 395 -5.96 20.13 -14.62
N SER A 396 -7.14 19.61 -14.95
CA SER A 396 -8.42 20.16 -14.48
C SER A 396 -8.71 19.93 -12.99
N LEU A 397 -7.99 19.00 -12.31
CA LEU A 397 -8.28 18.54 -10.96
C LEU A 397 -8.40 19.70 -9.96
N TYR A 398 -7.34 20.50 -9.83
CA TYR A 398 -7.29 21.54 -8.78
C TYR A 398 -8.42 22.56 -8.93
N ASN A 399 -8.68 23.00 -10.15
CA ASN A 399 -9.76 23.94 -10.45
C ASN A 399 -11.15 23.34 -10.17
N GLU A 400 -11.35 22.09 -10.55
CA GLU A 400 -12.62 21.40 -10.35
C GLU A 400 -12.90 21.17 -8.87
N ILE A 401 -11.91 20.75 -8.08
CA ILE A 401 -12.08 20.55 -6.64
C ILE A 401 -12.47 21.87 -5.96
N ILE A 402 -11.82 22.96 -6.27
CA ILE A 402 -12.13 24.26 -5.65
C ILE A 402 -13.51 24.77 -6.04
N THR A 403 -13.90 24.59 -7.31
CA THR A 403 -15.14 25.22 -7.83
C THR A 403 -16.37 24.35 -7.64
N SER A 404 -16.22 23.02 -7.80
CA SER A 404 -17.36 22.09 -7.79
C SER A 404 -17.54 21.37 -6.45
N TYR A 405 -16.50 21.32 -5.62
CA TYR A 405 -16.51 20.61 -4.34
C TYR A 405 -15.98 21.49 -3.19
N PRO A 406 -16.53 22.69 -2.96
CA PRO A 406 -16.01 23.63 -1.95
C PRO A 406 -16.06 23.06 -0.51
N ASP A 407 -17.02 22.20 -0.22
CA ASP A 407 -17.18 21.55 1.09
C ASP A 407 -16.03 20.57 1.40
N ALA A 408 -15.27 20.13 0.39
CA ALA A 408 -14.06 19.33 0.59
C ALA A 408 -12.93 20.09 1.32
N ARG A 409 -13.09 21.39 1.55
CA ARG A 409 -12.20 22.19 2.43
C ARG A 409 -12.31 21.80 3.89
N TYR A 410 -13.44 21.28 4.32
CA TYR A 410 -13.66 20.88 5.71
C TYR A 410 -13.45 19.37 5.84
N ILE A 411 -12.50 18.99 6.67
CA ILE A 411 -12.05 17.59 6.77
C ILE A 411 -13.18 16.60 7.10
N SER A 412 -14.15 17.01 7.90
CA SER A 412 -15.35 16.23 8.23
C SER A 412 -16.27 16.00 7.04
N GLN A 413 -16.25 16.88 6.03
CA GLN A 413 -17.13 16.83 4.87
C GLN A 413 -16.46 16.24 3.63
N VAL A 414 -15.15 16.05 3.63
CA VAL A 414 -14.38 15.57 2.47
C VAL A 414 -14.97 14.32 1.83
N THR A 415 -15.29 13.31 2.64
CA THR A 415 -15.81 12.03 2.13
C THR A 415 -17.14 12.21 1.42
N GLN A 416 -18.04 13.02 1.98
CA GLN A 416 -19.35 13.31 1.39
C GLN A 416 -19.20 14.19 0.15
N ALA A 417 -18.39 15.24 0.23
CA ALA A 417 -18.21 16.19 -0.86
C ALA A 417 -17.59 15.53 -2.08
N LEU A 418 -16.60 14.64 -1.90
CA LEU A 418 -15.90 13.97 -2.99
C LEU A 418 -16.55 12.64 -3.44
N SER A 419 -17.62 12.18 -2.77
CA SER A 419 -18.33 10.95 -3.16
C SER A 419 -18.81 10.92 -4.61
N PRO A 420 -19.22 12.04 -5.27
CA PRO A 420 -19.60 12.00 -6.69
C PRO A 420 -18.46 11.61 -7.62
N LEU A 421 -17.21 11.82 -7.22
CA LEU A 421 -16.02 11.46 -8.01
C LEU A 421 -15.85 9.95 -8.18
N GLU A 422 -16.46 9.16 -7.30
CA GLU A 422 -16.44 7.71 -7.39
C GLU A 422 -17.13 7.18 -8.65
N ASN A 423 -18.11 7.94 -9.20
CA ASN A 423 -18.73 7.62 -10.50
C ASN A 423 -17.72 7.67 -11.66
N TYR A 424 -16.60 8.35 -11.47
CA TYR A 424 -15.50 8.45 -12.43
C TYR A 424 -14.32 7.56 -12.07
N GLY A 425 -14.49 6.63 -11.11
CA GLY A 425 -13.45 5.70 -10.67
C GLY A 425 -12.36 6.32 -9.78
N ILE A 426 -12.68 7.45 -9.12
CA ILE A 426 -11.77 8.17 -8.22
C ILE A 426 -12.19 7.85 -6.78
N TYR A 427 -11.34 7.14 -6.05
CA TYR A 427 -11.68 6.58 -4.74
C TYR A 427 -10.80 7.13 -3.63
N GLY A 428 -11.43 7.35 -2.46
CA GLY A 428 -10.71 7.66 -1.23
C GLY A 428 -9.80 6.52 -0.79
N GLY A 429 -8.59 6.85 -0.33
CA GLY A 429 -7.56 5.89 0.04
C GLY A 429 -6.65 5.44 -1.11
N GLU A 430 -7.07 5.60 -2.37
CA GLU A 430 -6.28 5.28 -3.56
C GLU A 430 -5.87 6.52 -4.36
N ASP A 431 -6.87 7.29 -4.83
CA ASP A 431 -6.65 8.44 -5.71
C ASP A 431 -6.58 9.75 -4.91
N TYR A 432 -7.22 9.78 -3.76
CA TYR A 432 -7.06 10.85 -2.78
C TYR A 432 -7.08 10.29 -1.34
N ALA A 433 -6.43 10.99 -0.43
CA ALA A 433 -6.43 10.65 0.99
C ALA A 433 -6.74 11.89 1.82
N LYS A 434 -7.71 11.77 2.75
CA LYS A 434 -7.93 12.76 3.78
C LYS A 434 -7.12 12.42 5.02
N ILE A 435 -6.40 13.38 5.58
CA ILE A 435 -5.58 13.17 6.77
C ILE A 435 -5.90 14.28 7.76
N GLU A 436 -6.48 13.90 8.88
CA GLU A 436 -6.74 14.79 10.00
C GLU A 436 -5.44 15.04 10.77
N SER A 437 -5.16 16.30 11.06
CA SER A 437 -3.96 16.69 11.81
C SER A 437 -2.68 16.06 11.27
N ALA A 438 -2.49 16.09 9.95
CA ALA A 438 -1.27 15.61 9.32
C ALA A 438 -0.05 16.32 9.91
N ARG A 439 1.03 15.59 10.14
CA ARG A 439 2.26 16.15 10.69
C ARG A 439 3.14 16.69 9.57
N LEU A 440 3.58 17.93 9.75
CA LEU A 440 4.61 18.53 8.91
C LEU A 440 5.99 17.97 9.30
N LEU A 441 6.74 17.45 8.33
CA LEU A 441 8.11 17.03 8.55
C LEU A 441 9.04 18.25 8.69
N SER A 442 9.93 18.21 9.67
CA SER A 442 11.02 19.19 9.78
C SER A 442 12.08 18.93 8.68
N SER A 443 12.82 19.96 8.33
CA SER A 443 13.90 19.84 7.32
C SER A 443 15.02 18.85 7.70
N SER A 444 15.11 18.48 8.98
CA SER A 444 16.06 17.48 9.48
C SER A 444 15.59 16.04 9.31
N GLU A 445 14.29 15.80 9.00
CA GLU A 445 13.72 14.47 8.85
C GLU A 445 13.80 13.92 7.41
N TYR A 446 14.22 14.75 6.46
CA TYR A 446 14.37 14.35 5.07
C TYR A 446 15.53 15.06 4.39
N THR A 447 15.96 14.50 3.27
CA THR A 447 16.90 15.15 2.34
C THR A 447 16.18 15.41 1.03
N LEU A 448 16.21 16.67 0.56
CA LEU A 448 15.65 17.08 -0.71
C LEU A 448 16.76 17.23 -1.76
N ASN A 449 16.62 16.56 -2.90
CA ASN A 449 17.40 16.93 -4.08
C ASN A 449 16.64 17.97 -4.90
N SER A 450 17.01 19.24 -4.73
CA SER A 450 16.30 20.38 -5.31
C SER A 450 16.40 20.46 -6.84
N GLN A 451 17.41 19.83 -7.44
CA GLN A 451 17.66 19.84 -8.88
C GLN A 451 17.01 18.66 -9.60
N LEU A 452 16.93 17.50 -8.94
CA LEU A 452 16.34 16.28 -9.51
C LEU A 452 14.88 16.06 -9.08
N GLY A 453 14.37 16.85 -8.11
CA GLY A 453 12.96 16.81 -7.70
C GLY A 453 12.56 15.51 -7.03
N TYR A 454 13.36 14.99 -6.10
CA TYR A 454 13.00 13.88 -5.25
C TYR A 454 13.32 14.14 -3.79
N VAL A 455 12.64 13.45 -2.92
CA VAL A 455 12.83 13.49 -1.46
C VAL A 455 13.23 12.13 -0.94
N SER A 456 14.13 12.11 0.03
CA SER A 456 14.61 10.93 0.77
C SER A 456 14.30 11.12 2.25
N LEU A 457 13.43 10.28 2.80
CA LEU A 457 13.06 10.33 4.21
C LEU A 457 14.12 9.64 5.08
N ASN A 458 14.37 10.16 6.27
CA ASN A 458 15.28 9.52 7.20
C ASN A 458 14.69 8.23 7.80
N SER A 459 13.36 8.18 7.94
CA SER A 459 12.63 7.00 8.41
C SER A 459 11.79 6.39 7.30
N GLN A 460 11.75 5.06 7.24
CA GLN A 460 10.91 4.34 6.31
C GLN A 460 9.43 4.48 6.71
N LEU A 461 8.57 4.75 5.74
CA LEU A 461 7.13 4.78 5.96
C LEU A 461 6.56 3.36 6.06
N THR A 462 5.60 3.17 6.94
CA THR A 462 4.80 1.94 6.97
C THR A 462 3.78 1.92 5.84
N SER A 463 3.19 0.75 5.59
CA SER A 463 2.23 0.57 4.48
C SER A 463 1.01 1.48 4.59
N ASP A 464 0.55 1.76 5.79
CA ASP A 464 -0.64 2.57 6.10
C ASP A 464 -0.37 4.08 6.24
N GLU A 465 0.91 4.52 6.20
CA GLU A 465 1.23 5.95 6.22
C GLU A 465 1.07 6.56 4.83
N VAL A 466 0.46 7.73 4.80
CA VAL A 466 0.34 8.57 3.60
C VAL A 466 1.47 9.59 3.61
N LEU A 467 2.07 9.81 2.45
CA LEU A 467 3.04 10.87 2.20
C LEU A 467 2.47 11.85 1.18
N ALA A 468 2.48 13.12 1.53
CA ALA A 468 2.00 14.17 0.64
C ALA A 468 2.92 15.39 0.69
N VAL A 469 2.91 16.20 -0.37
CA VAL A 469 3.79 17.36 -0.49
C VAL A 469 3.09 18.55 -1.12
N ALA A 470 3.52 19.74 -0.72
CA ALA A 470 3.36 20.96 -1.51
C ALA A 470 4.78 21.46 -1.83
N PHE A 471 5.02 21.87 -3.07
CA PHE A 471 6.33 22.38 -3.49
C PHE A 471 6.21 23.51 -4.51
N GLU A 472 7.19 24.39 -4.45
CA GLU A 472 7.38 25.47 -5.40
C GLU A 472 8.77 25.35 -6.02
N TYR A 473 8.86 25.53 -7.31
CA TYR A 473 10.13 25.47 -8.02
C TYR A 473 10.23 26.49 -9.14
N THR A 474 11.47 26.83 -9.48
CA THR A 474 11.80 27.71 -10.60
C THR A 474 12.36 26.89 -11.77
N LYS A 475 11.86 27.17 -12.97
CA LYS A 475 12.36 26.65 -14.25
C LYS A 475 12.38 27.76 -15.29
N ASN A 476 13.53 28.00 -15.90
CA ASN A 476 13.70 29.04 -16.93
C ASN A 476 13.24 30.44 -16.47
N GLY A 477 13.44 30.78 -15.18
CA GLY A 477 13.04 32.05 -14.59
C GLY A 477 11.55 32.20 -14.28
N GLN A 478 10.75 31.16 -14.49
CA GLN A 478 9.34 31.12 -14.08
C GLN A 478 9.16 30.24 -12.86
N THR A 479 8.25 30.63 -11.97
CA THR A 479 7.92 29.91 -10.75
C THR A 479 6.64 29.12 -10.95
N TYR A 480 6.64 27.88 -10.49
CA TYR A 480 5.53 26.92 -10.56
C TYR A 480 5.27 26.35 -9.17
N GLN A 481 3.99 26.18 -8.83
CA GLN A 481 3.56 25.63 -7.55
C GLN A 481 2.65 24.40 -7.77
N VAL A 482 2.89 23.36 -6.98
CA VAL A 482 2.04 22.16 -6.87
C VAL A 482 1.63 21.99 -5.42
N GLY A 483 0.34 21.92 -5.17
CA GLY A 483 -0.25 21.90 -3.83
C GLY A 483 -0.31 23.29 -3.18
N GLU A 484 -0.87 23.33 -1.98
CA GLU A 484 -1.03 24.53 -1.16
C GLU A 484 -0.12 24.47 0.05
N PHE A 485 0.49 25.57 0.40
CA PHE A 485 1.31 25.68 1.59
C PHE A 485 0.50 26.08 2.80
N SER A 486 0.97 25.71 3.96
CA SER A 486 0.32 26.03 5.26
C SER A 486 0.08 27.52 5.48
N ASN A 487 0.94 28.37 4.91
CA ASN A 487 0.81 29.83 4.99
C ASN A 487 -0.13 30.43 3.92
N ASP A 488 -0.46 29.69 2.87
CA ASP A 488 -1.36 30.17 1.81
C ASP A 488 -2.83 30.16 2.29
N ILE A 489 -3.16 29.19 3.16
CA ILE A 489 -4.48 29.06 3.79
C ILE A 489 -4.34 29.33 5.29
N THR A 490 -4.71 30.55 5.69
CA THR A 490 -4.57 31.02 7.07
C THR A 490 -5.62 30.43 8.01
N ASP A 491 -6.78 30.02 7.47
CA ASP A 491 -7.82 29.35 8.23
C ASP A 491 -7.36 27.90 8.52
N THR A 492 -7.12 27.60 9.80
CA THR A 492 -6.62 26.29 10.24
C THR A 492 -7.68 25.19 10.21
N GLU A 493 -8.97 25.53 10.13
CA GLU A 493 -10.05 24.56 10.00
C GLU A 493 -10.15 24.02 8.56
N GLN A 494 -9.66 24.80 7.60
CA GLN A 494 -9.63 24.39 6.21
C GLN A 494 -8.47 23.44 5.92
N SER A 495 -8.77 22.37 5.17
CA SER A 495 -7.78 21.42 4.69
C SER A 495 -6.95 22.02 3.56
N LEU A 496 -5.65 21.71 3.56
CA LEU A 496 -4.75 22.02 2.44
C LEU A 496 -4.92 20.95 1.34
N TYR A 497 -4.96 21.39 0.11
CA TYR A 497 -4.91 20.49 -1.06
C TYR A 497 -3.45 20.28 -1.48
N VAL A 498 -2.96 19.06 -1.36
CA VAL A 498 -1.55 18.72 -1.56
C VAL A 498 -1.39 17.51 -2.51
N LYS A 499 -0.21 17.37 -3.09
CA LYS A 499 0.14 16.24 -3.96
C LYS A 499 0.42 15.00 -3.12
N MET A 500 -0.26 13.90 -3.40
CA MET A 500 0.02 12.60 -2.79
C MET A 500 1.20 11.93 -3.49
N LEU A 501 2.20 11.49 -2.74
CA LEU A 501 3.33 10.70 -3.24
C LEU A 501 3.19 9.22 -2.88
N LYS A 502 2.53 8.92 -1.77
CA LYS A 502 2.21 7.56 -1.32
C LYS A 502 0.87 7.56 -0.61
N GLY A 503 -0.01 6.67 -1.00
CA GLY A 503 -1.28 6.41 -0.35
C GLY A 503 -1.17 5.36 0.78
N SER A 504 -2.26 5.17 1.51
CA SER A 504 -2.40 4.10 2.51
C SER A 504 -2.71 2.74 1.87
N THR A 505 -3.12 2.72 0.62
CA THR A 505 -3.44 1.51 -0.13
C THR A 505 -2.26 1.11 -1.01
N ILE A 506 -1.85 -0.17 -0.91
CA ILE A 506 -0.80 -0.72 -1.76
C ILE A 506 -1.43 -1.11 -3.10
N THR A 507 -1.11 -0.37 -4.15
CA THR A 507 -1.56 -0.69 -5.51
C THR A 507 -0.46 -0.37 -6.52
N ASN A 508 -0.14 -1.34 -7.37
CA ASN A 508 0.77 -1.16 -8.50
C ASN A 508 0.03 -0.82 -9.81
N LYS A 509 -1.30 -0.76 -9.77
CA LYS A 509 -2.15 -0.46 -10.93
C LYS A 509 -2.27 1.02 -11.24
N LYS A 510 -2.02 1.86 -10.24
CA LYS A 510 -2.17 3.32 -10.36
C LYS A 510 -0.80 3.96 -10.62
N PRO A 511 -0.74 5.05 -11.40
CA PRO A 511 0.53 5.73 -11.74
C PRO A 511 1.34 6.15 -10.50
N ILE A 512 0.71 6.49 -9.40
CA ILE A 512 1.37 6.88 -8.14
C ILE A 512 2.41 5.86 -7.66
N TRP A 513 2.25 4.57 -8.01
CA TRP A 513 3.22 3.51 -7.70
C TRP A 513 4.63 3.81 -8.21
N HIS A 514 4.73 4.48 -9.34
CA HIS A 514 5.99 4.81 -9.98
C HIS A 514 6.69 6.05 -9.39
N LEU A 515 6.04 6.78 -8.47
CA LEU A 515 6.69 7.88 -7.77
C LEU A 515 7.69 7.38 -6.71
N MET A 516 7.51 6.16 -6.19
CA MET A 516 8.49 5.54 -5.30
C MET A 516 9.75 5.15 -6.08
N MET A 517 10.91 5.63 -5.64
CA MET A 517 12.20 5.28 -6.23
C MET A 517 12.57 3.85 -5.83
N LYS A 518 12.89 3.02 -6.82
CA LYS A 518 13.33 1.63 -6.64
C LYS A 518 14.78 1.41 -7.11
N ASN A 519 15.50 2.50 -7.28
CA ASN A 519 16.89 2.55 -7.70
C ASN A 519 17.84 3.00 -6.57
N VAL A 520 17.40 2.91 -5.33
CA VAL A 520 18.17 3.28 -4.13
C VAL A 520 18.36 2.04 -3.24
N TYR A 521 19.59 1.81 -2.79
CA TYR A 521 19.96 0.65 -1.99
C TYR A 521 20.66 1.09 -0.72
N SER A 522 20.29 0.53 0.44
CA SER A 522 20.88 0.86 1.73
C SER A 522 22.06 -0.06 2.04
N LEU A 523 23.18 0.52 2.40
CA LEU A 523 24.36 -0.20 2.93
C LEU A 523 24.16 -0.60 4.41
N GLY A 524 23.14 -0.07 5.09
CA GLY A 524 23.01 -0.22 6.55
C GLY A 524 24.09 0.53 7.34
N ALA A 525 24.72 1.50 6.74
CA ALA A 525 25.84 2.26 7.30
C ALA A 525 25.55 3.76 7.26
N TYR A 526 26.25 4.50 8.11
CA TYR A 526 26.19 5.97 8.17
C TYR A 526 27.60 6.53 8.06
N GLN A 527 27.70 7.77 7.58
CA GLN A 527 29.00 8.46 7.41
C GLN A 527 30.02 7.61 6.62
N VAL A 528 29.55 7.10 5.46
CA VAL A 528 30.37 6.29 4.57
C VAL A 528 31.47 7.16 3.95
N GLU A 529 32.72 6.75 4.11
CA GLU A 529 33.88 7.47 3.58
C GLU A 529 34.14 7.14 2.11
N LYS A 530 34.69 8.11 1.35
CA LYS A 530 35.06 7.90 -0.06
C LYS A 530 36.29 6.99 -0.17
N GLU A 531 37.21 7.12 0.80
CA GLU A 531 38.39 6.29 0.89
C GLU A 531 38.00 4.82 1.14
N ASN A 532 38.60 3.92 0.36
CA ASN A 532 38.32 2.47 0.42
C ASN A 532 36.89 2.04 0.10
N PHE A 533 36.02 2.96 -0.39
CA PHE A 533 34.73 2.55 -0.88
C PHE A 533 34.86 1.83 -2.21
N ARG A 534 34.31 0.63 -2.31
CA ARG A 534 34.24 -0.17 -3.54
C ARG A 534 32.85 -0.73 -3.74
N LEU A 535 32.33 -0.64 -4.94
CA LEU A 535 31.07 -1.24 -5.37
C LEU A 535 31.29 -1.88 -6.74
N ASN A 536 30.80 -3.11 -6.88
CA ASN A 536 30.63 -3.79 -8.16
C ASN A 536 29.22 -4.40 -8.25
N ILE A 537 28.76 -4.55 -9.48
CA ILE A 537 27.49 -5.20 -9.78
C ILE A 537 27.80 -6.53 -10.45
N TYR A 538 27.23 -7.61 -9.93
CA TYR A 538 27.43 -8.95 -10.43
C TYR A 538 26.10 -9.56 -10.90
N TYR A 539 26.22 -10.38 -11.92
CA TYR A 539 25.14 -11.25 -12.39
C TYR A 539 25.46 -12.71 -12.01
N GLN A 540 24.53 -13.37 -11.35
CA GLN A 540 24.61 -14.80 -11.03
C GLN A 540 24.39 -15.62 -12.30
N ASN A 541 25.47 -16.09 -12.89
CA ASN A 541 25.42 -16.87 -14.10
C ASN A 541 25.33 -18.35 -13.77
N ASP A 542 24.13 -18.92 -13.86
CA ASP A 542 23.88 -20.35 -13.57
C ASP A 542 24.67 -21.29 -14.47
N SER A 543 24.90 -20.88 -15.72
CA SER A 543 25.66 -21.70 -16.67
C SER A 543 27.14 -21.77 -16.36
N ALA A 544 27.69 -20.69 -15.77
CA ALA A 544 29.09 -20.63 -15.38
C ALA A 544 29.32 -21.04 -13.92
N GLY A 545 28.26 -21.13 -13.10
CA GLY A 545 28.34 -21.40 -11.66
C GLY A 545 29.06 -20.33 -10.86
N THR A 546 29.26 -19.13 -11.44
CA THR A 546 30.01 -18.02 -10.85
C THR A 546 29.30 -16.68 -11.09
N ASN A 547 29.59 -15.71 -10.23
CA ASN A 547 29.13 -14.33 -10.40
C ASN A 547 30.03 -13.62 -11.41
N THR A 548 29.44 -13.00 -12.44
CA THR A 548 30.17 -12.24 -13.48
C THR A 548 29.83 -10.76 -13.39
N ALA A 549 30.84 -9.89 -13.53
CA ALA A 549 30.62 -8.44 -13.55
C ALA A 549 30.12 -7.92 -14.91
N TYR A 550 29.83 -8.79 -15.85
CA TYR A 550 29.35 -8.48 -17.20
C TYR A 550 28.27 -9.48 -17.64
N LEU A 551 27.43 -9.05 -18.58
CA LEU A 551 26.47 -9.93 -19.25
C LEU A 551 26.94 -10.26 -20.66
N PRO A 552 26.95 -11.54 -21.08
CA PRO A 552 27.34 -11.92 -22.43
C PRO A 552 26.15 -11.73 -23.42
N ALA A 553 25.49 -10.57 -23.40
CA ALA A 553 24.26 -10.32 -24.16
C ALA A 553 24.35 -9.04 -25.00
N GLY A 554 23.88 -9.11 -26.22
CA GLY A 554 23.67 -7.96 -27.11
C GLY A 554 24.86 -6.99 -27.21
N ASN A 555 24.56 -5.71 -27.09
CA ASN A 555 25.52 -4.60 -27.23
C ASN A 555 26.38 -4.35 -25.97
N ILE A 556 26.14 -5.07 -24.88
CA ILE A 556 26.80 -4.82 -23.59
C ILE A 556 27.83 -5.91 -23.20
N LYS A 557 28.02 -6.91 -24.05
CA LYS A 557 28.89 -8.08 -23.75
C LYS A 557 30.34 -7.75 -23.42
N GLU A 558 30.84 -6.57 -23.80
CA GLU A 558 32.20 -6.12 -23.51
C GLU A 558 32.26 -5.04 -22.43
N LYS A 559 31.11 -4.72 -21.78
CA LYS A 559 31.01 -3.69 -20.75
C LYS A 559 30.75 -4.32 -19.41
N THR A 560 31.31 -3.74 -18.34
CA THR A 560 30.96 -4.11 -16.98
C THR A 560 29.53 -3.64 -16.69
N LEU A 561 28.83 -4.33 -15.78
CA LEU A 561 27.51 -3.92 -15.33
C LEU A 561 27.53 -2.53 -14.66
N LEU A 562 28.64 -2.18 -14.02
CA LEU A 562 28.85 -0.85 -13.44
C LEU A 562 28.74 0.24 -14.52
N GLN A 563 29.42 0.03 -15.69
CA GLN A 563 29.34 0.93 -16.85
C GLN A 563 27.93 0.96 -17.46
N VAL A 564 27.33 -0.19 -17.62
CA VAL A 564 25.96 -0.31 -18.17
C VAL A 564 24.96 0.48 -17.32
N MET A 565 25.11 0.45 -16.00
CA MET A 565 24.23 1.16 -15.06
C MET A 565 24.62 2.63 -14.85
N ASN A 566 25.57 3.14 -15.63
CA ASN A 566 26.05 4.53 -15.56
C ASN A 566 26.71 4.91 -14.22
N LEU A 567 27.29 3.95 -13.52
CA LEU A 567 27.99 4.14 -12.25
C LEU A 567 29.52 4.13 -12.39
N ASP A 568 30.04 4.10 -13.63
CA ASP A 568 31.45 4.18 -14.02
C ASP A 568 31.52 5.00 -15.32
N ARG A 569 31.43 6.30 -15.19
CA ARG A 569 31.49 7.29 -16.28
C ARG A 569 32.58 8.32 -16.08
N LEU A 570 33.08 8.47 -14.87
CA LEU A 570 34.06 9.44 -14.45
C LEU A 570 35.36 8.73 -14.09
N ASP A 571 36.48 9.40 -14.29
CA ASP A 571 37.74 8.97 -13.74
C ASP A 571 38.05 9.63 -12.37
N ASN A 572 39.16 9.31 -11.80
CA ASN A 572 39.59 9.87 -10.51
C ASN A 572 39.71 11.41 -10.49
N ASN A 573 39.74 12.06 -11.64
CA ASN A 573 39.78 13.52 -11.79
C ASN A 573 38.36 14.11 -12.01
N GLU A 574 37.32 13.29 -11.95
CA GLU A 574 35.93 13.63 -12.27
C GLU A 574 35.75 14.06 -13.74
N GLU A 575 36.63 13.64 -14.65
CA GLU A 575 36.50 13.81 -16.09
C GLU A 575 35.71 12.63 -16.68
N THR A 576 35.01 12.88 -17.80
CA THR A 576 34.16 11.86 -18.46
C THR A 576 35.05 10.79 -19.10
N ASN A 577 35.41 9.78 -18.33
CA ASN A 577 36.15 8.62 -18.75
C ASN A 577 35.92 7.46 -17.77
N SER A 578 35.59 6.28 -18.29
CA SER A 578 35.37 5.08 -17.47
C SER A 578 36.69 4.48 -17.03
N ASP A 579 36.90 4.26 -15.74
CA ASP A 579 38.14 3.70 -15.15
C ASP A 579 37.90 2.33 -14.47
N GLY A 580 36.69 1.80 -14.49
CA GLY A 580 36.34 0.51 -13.88
C GLY A 580 36.02 0.62 -12.40
N ILE A 581 35.95 1.82 -11.84
CA ILE A 581 35.67 2.09 -10.44
C ILE A 581 34.33 2.79 -10.31
N PHE A 582 33.64 2.57 -9.19
CA PHE A 582 32.37 3.25 -8.89
C PHE A 582 32.55 4.76 -8.74
N ASP A 583 31.74 5.53 -9.47
CA ASP A 583 31.69 6.99 -9.39
C ASP A 583 31.10 7.44 -8.05
N TYR A 584 31.94 7.72 -7.08
CA TYR A 584 31.53 8.23 -5.76
C TYR A 584 31.21 9.73 -5.84
N VAL A 585 30.00 10.08 -6.30
CA VAL A 585 29.52 11.46 -6.39
C VAL A 585 28.49 11.70 -5.30
N SER A 586 28.93 12.39 -4.22
CA SER A 586 28.09 12.67 -3.05
C SER A 586 26.82 13.45 -3.44
N GLY A 587 25.67 12.96 -2.97
CA GLY A 587 24.35 13.53 -3.26
C GLY A 587 23.68 13.03 -4.55
N TYR A 588 24.43 12.28 -5.40
CA TYR A 588 23.91 11.80 -6.69
C TYR A 588 24.04 10.28 -6.87
N THR A 589 25.22 9.70 -6.71
CA THR A 589 25.39 8.25 -6.78
C THR A 589 25.43 7.60 -5.41
N ILE A 590 25.74 8.38 -4.38
CA ILE A 590 25.77 7.95 -2.99
C ILE A 590 25.32 9.10 -2.07
N LEU A 591 24.57 8.76 -1.02
CA LEU A 591 24.29 9.63 0.13
C LEU A 591 25.18 9.16 1.30
N PRO A 592 26.36 9.76 1.52
CA PRO A 592 27.32 9.27 2.51
C PRO A 592 26.75 9.29 3.93
N SER A 593 26.02 10.36 4.30
CA SER A 593 25.45 10.55 5.63
C SER A 593 24.50 9.43 6.05
N SER A 594 23.85 8.80 5.10
CA SER A 594 22.84 7.76 5.33
C SER A 594 23.19 6.41 4.68
N GLY A 595 24.38 6.30 4.04
CA GLY A 595 24.86 5.08 3.42
C GLY A 595 23.95 4.51 2.34
N ARG A 596 23.48 5.36 1.41
CA ARG A 596 22.59 4.93 0.32
C ARG A 596 23.26 5.09 -1.03
N ILE A 597 23.27 4.01 -1.79
CA ILE A 597 23.68 4.00 -3.20
C ILE A 597 22.47 4.38 -4.04
N ILE A 598 22.62 5.32 -4.97
CA ILE A 598 21.58 5.77 -5.89
C ILE A 598 22.03 5.51 -7.31
N PHE A 599 21.23 4.80 -8.09
CA PHE A 599 21.53 4.62 -9.50
C PHE A 599 21.11 5.87 -10.29
N PRO A 600 21.98 6.36 -11.20
CA PRO A 600 21.67 7.53 -12.04
C PRO A 600 20.73 7.16 -13.22
N VAL A 601 19.90 6.17 -13.04
CA VAL A 601 18.84 5.71 -13.94
C VAL A 601 17.66 5.22 -13.12
N VAL A 602 16.44 5.44 -13.59
CA VAL A 602 15.22 5.12 -12.81
C VAL A 602 15.01 3.62 -12.67
N GLU A 603 15.22 2.85 -13.75
CA GLU A 603 14.97 1.41 -13.80
C GLU A 603 16.22 0.66 -14.29
N PRO A 604 17.30 0.62 -13.46
CA PRO A 604 18.60 0.09 -13.91
C PRO A 604 18.52 -1.35 -14.42
N PHE A 605 17.84 -2.24 -13.72
CA PHE A 605 17.75 -3.66 -14.07
C PHE A 605 16.54 -4.02 -14.94
N GLY A 606 15.65 -3.06 -15.23
CA GLY A 606 14.47 -3.18 -16.09
C GLY A 606 14.68 -2.56 -17.47
N SER A 607 13.87 -1.56 -17.77
CA SER A 607 13.83 -0.89 -19.09
C SER A 607 15.17 -0.29 -19.54
N HIS A 608 16.01 0.16 -18.60
CA HIS A 608 17.34 0.66 -18.93
C HIS A 608 18.25 -0.48 -19.45
N LEU A 609 18.30 -1.61 -18.72
CA LEU A 609 19.08 -2.78 -19.12
C LEU A 609 18.61 -3.34 -20.47
N GLU A 610 17.29 -3.43 -20.66
CA GLU A 610 16.67 -3.89 -21.90
C GLU A 610 17.13 -3.04 -23.11
N LYS A 611 17.06 -1.71 -22.97
CA LYS A 611 17.55 -0.78 -24.00
C LYS A 611 19.06 -0.91 -24.24
N ALA A 612 19.85 -1.11 -23.19
CA ALA A 612 21.30 -1.24 -23.29
C ALA A 612 21.71 -2.52 -24.04
N ILE A 613 21.03 -3.65 -23.78
CA ILE A 613 21.24 -4.93 -24.49
C ILE A 613 20.87 -4.77 -25.96
N GLY A 614 19.69 -4.22 -26.28
CA GLY A 614 19.26 -3.84 -27.61
C GLY A 614 18.99 -5.01 -28.56
N THR A 615 18.87 -6.23 -28.08
CA THR A 615 18.59 -7.45 -28.85
C THR A 615 17.31 -8.12 -28.34
N PRO A 616 16.64 -9.00 -29.14
CA PRO A 616 15.37 -9.62 -28.73
C PRO A 616 15.43 -10.47 -27.46
N ASP A 617 16.61 -10.95 -27.09
CA ASP A 617 16.86 -11.72 -25.86
C ASP A 617 17.01 -10.84 -24.62
N ALA A 618 16.93 -9.52 -24.76
CA ALA A 618 17.04 -8.58 -23.65
C ALA A 618 16.00 -8.84 -22.54
N SER A 619 14.77 -9.22 -22.91
CA SER A 619 13.69 -9.54 -21.97
C SER A 619 14.01 -10.73 -21.04
N THR A 620 14.97 -11.60 -21.42
CA THR A 620 15.42 -12.71 -20.58
C THR A 620 16.22 -12.21 -19.37
N TYR A 621 16.95 -11.10 -19.53
CA TYR A 621 17.82 -10.53 -18.50
C TYR A 621 17.17 -9.35 -17.77
N ALA A 622 16.31 -8.59 -18.47
CA ALA A 622 15.65 -7.43 -17.90
C ALA A 622 14.64 -7.84 -16.82
N TYR A 623 14.77 -7.25 -15.64
CA TYR A 623 13.90 -7.51 -14.48
C TYR A 623 12.90 -6.38 -14.31
N GLN A 624 11.98 -6.23 -15.29
CA GLN A 624 10.99 -5.16 -15.29
C GLN A 624 9.95 -5.34 -14.18
N GLU A 625 9.66 -6.58 -13.79
CA GLU A 625 8.73 -6.92 -12.71
C GLU A 625 9.15 -6.32 -11.36
N LEU A 626 10.43 -6.01 -11.16
CA LEU A 626 10.92 -5.31 -9.98
C LEU A 626 10.30 -3.90 -9.83
N TYR A 627 10.00 -3.26 -10.94
CA TYR A 627 9.48 -1.88 -11.00
C TYR A 627 7.96 -1.81 -11.10
N ASP A 628 7.35 -2.75 -11.83
CA ASP A 628 5.93 -2.73 -12.16
C ASP A 628 5.06 -3.56 -11.18
N SER A 629 5.71 -4.43 -10.38
CA SER A 629 5.02 -5.29 -9.43
C SER A 629 5.32 -4.93 -7.98
N THR A 630 4.54 -5.51 -7.06
CA THR A 630 4.93 -5.50 -5.64
C THR A 630 6.17 -6.36 -5.44
N LEU A 631 6.95 -6.07 -4.40
CA LEU A 631 8.19 -6.82 -4.13
C LEU A 631 7.94 -8.32 -3.97
N THR A 632 6.83 -8.70 -3.35
CA THR A 632 6.42 -10.10 -3.18
C THR A 632 6.23 -10.80 -4.53
N VAL A 633 5.59 -10.13 -5.48
CA VAL A 633 5.40 -10.66 -6.83
C VAL A 633 6.72 -10.67 -7.60
N ALA A 634 7.50 -9.60 -7.52
CA ALA A 634 8.80 -9.51 -8.19
C ALA A 634 9.73 -10.66 -7.77
N LYS A 635 9.80 -10.99 -6.48
CA LYS A 635 10.62 -12.10 -5.95
C LYS A 635 10.27 -13.49 -6.50
N GLN A 636 9.11 -13.66 -7.10
CA GLN A 636 8.73 -14.94 -7.74
C GLN A 636 9.48 -15.19 -9.05
N PHE A 637 10.02 -14.13 -9.67
CA PHE A 637 10.81 -14.25 -10.90
C PHE A 637 12.28 -14.54 -10.59
N ALA A 638 12.56 -15.71 -9.99
CA ALA A 638 13.91 -16.10 -9.57
C ALA A 638 14.91 -16.19 -10.73
N ASP A 639 14.43 -16.43 -11.93
CA ASP A 639 15.22 -16.44 -13.17
C ASP A 639 15.73 -15.07 -13.58
N LYS A 640 15.09 -13.99 -13.13
CA LYS A 640 15.47 -12.60 -13.36
C LYS A 640 16.14 -11.94 -12.16
N ASN A 641 15.83 -12.40 -10.94
CA ASN A 641 16.39 -11.89 -9.69
C ASN A 641 17.81 -12.45 -9.44
N LYS A 642 18.74 -12.11 -10.35
CA LYS A 642 20.13 -12.64 -10.38
C LYS A 642 21.19 -11.57 -10.23
N PHE A 643 20.82 -10.32 -10.02
CA PHE A 643 21.79 -9.24 -9.87
C PHE A 643 22.10 -8.99 -8.41
N ILE A 644 23.37 -8.72 -8.11
CA ILE A 644 23.86 -8.51 -6.74
C ILE A 644 24.83 -7.34 -6.76
N LEU A 645 24.68 -6.43 -5.80
CA LEU A 645 25.63 -5.39 -5.46
C LEU A 645 26.59 -5.94 -4.41
N LYS A 646 27.89 -5.92 -4.68
CA LYS A 646 28.91 -6.34 -3.73
C LYS A 646 30.00 -5.29 -3.63
N GLY A 647 30.54 -5.13 -2.45
CA GLY A 647 31.64 -4.22 -2.23
C GLY A 647 32.09 -4.16 -0.78
N GLU A 648 32.88 -3.14 -0.50
CA GLU A 648 33.35 -2.82 0.83
C GLU A 648 33.23 -1.32 1.09
N TYR A 649 32.99 -0.96 2.32
CA TYR A 649 32.99 0.43 2.77
C TYR A 649 33.70 0.58 4.11
N GLN A 650 34.20 1.78 4.33
CA GLN A 650 34.64 2.22 5.63
C GLN A 650 33.67 3.29 6.12
N ALA A 651 33.17 3.13 7.33
CA ALA A 651 32.31 4.10 7.98
C ALA A 651 32.97 4.59 9.27
N SER A 652 32.91 5.89 9.48
CA SER A 652 33.34 6.49 10.73
C SER A 652 32.32 6.19 11.80
N TYR A 653 32.44 5.10 12.48
CA TYR A 653 31.69 4.64 13.65
C TYR A 653 30.39 3.89 13.43
N SER A 654 30.20 2.84 14.23
CA SER A 654 28.92 2.30 14.55
C SER A 654 28.19 3.26 15.52
N SER A 655 27.58 4.30 14.97
CA SER A 655 26.56 5.07 15.69
C SER A 655 25.32 4.22 15.99
N GLU A 656 25.36 2.93 15.65
CA GLU A 656 24.26 2.01 15.76
C GLU A 656 24.21 1.31 17.10
N ILE A 657 23.08 1.39 17.75
CA ILE A 657 22.77 0.70 18.99
C ILE A 657 21.72 -0.38 18.67
N HIS A 658 22.14 -1.64 18.70
CA HIS A 658 21.24 -2.77 18.51
C HIS A 658 20.44 -3.01 19.79
N LEU A 659 19.11 -2.96 19.67
CA LEU A 659 18.21 -3.11 20.79
C LEU A 659 17.94 -4.57 21.13
N ASN A 660 18.45 -5.52 20.34
CA ASN A 660 18.17 -6.95 20.46
C ASN A 660 16.66 -7.26 20.54
N ALA A 661 15.93 -6.50 19.79
CA ALA A 661 14.47 -6.60 19.63
C ALA A 661 14.15 -6.29 18.18
N PHE A 662 13.18 -6.98 17.63
CA PHE A 662 12.70 -6.75 16.29
C PHE A 662 11.29 -6.16 16.39
N ASN A 663 10.92 -5.29 15.41
CA ASN A 663 9.55 -4.84 15.25
C ASN A 663 9.04 -4.03 16.43
N ILE A 664 9.81 -3.05 16.76
CA ILE A 664 9.54 -2.13 17.84
C ILE A 664 8.40 -1.18 17.41
N PRO A 665 7.39 -0.95 18.27
CA PRO A 665 6.31 -0.01 17.96
C PRO A 665 6.87 1.40 17.68
N ARG A 666 6.45 2.03 16.59
CA ARG A 666 6.89 3.39 16.24
C ARG A 666 6.49 4.40 17.31
N GLY A 667 7.41 5.33 17.59
CA GLY A 667 7.24 6.33 18.63
C GLY A 667 7.43 5.81 20.06
N SER A 668 7.76 4.53 20.25
CA SER A 668 8.05 3.95 21.57
C SER A 668 9.50 4.09 21.98
N VAL A 669 10.39 4.41 21.04
CA VAL A 669 11.83 4.56 21.31
C VAL A 669 12.13 5.95 21.86
N ARG A 670 12.87 5.99 22.97
CA ARG A 670 13.38 7.22 23.56
C ARG A 670 14.85 7.08 23.84
N VAL A 671 15.64 8.00 23.34
CA VAL A 671 17.10 8.02 23.51
C VAL A 671 17.49 9.16 24.45
N THR A 672 18.40 8.86 25.39
CA THR A 672 19.00 9.87 26.26
C THR A 672 20.51 9.74 26.24
N ALA A 673 21.23 10.88 26.18
CA ALA A 673 22.69 10.94 26.27
C ALA A 673 23.09 11.76 27.48
N GLY A 674 23.78 11.13 28.45
CA GLY A 674 24.18 11.81 29.70
C GLY A 674 22.97 12.41 30.47
N GLY A 675 21.77 11.82 30.36
CA GLY A 675 20.55 12.28 30.99
C GLY A 675 19.75 13.32 30.18
N VAL A 676 20.28 13.80 29.06
CA VAL A 676 19.58 14.69 28.13
C VAL A 676 18.77 13.86 27.13
N THR A 677 17.47 14.15 26.98
CA THR A 677 16.63 13.47 25.98
C THR A 677 16.95 13.99 24.59
N LEU A 678 17.26 13.06 23.67
CA LEU A 678 17.53 13.33 22.28
C LEU A 678 16.23 13.36 21.47
N THR A 679 16.24 14.04 20.32
CA THR A 679 15.11 14.19 19.43
C THR A 679 15.24 13.23 18.26
N GLU A 680 14.21 12.40 18.02
CA GLU A 680 14.15 11.49 16.86
C GLU A 680 14.16 12.29 15.56
N ASN A 681 14.89 11.77 14.56
CA ASN A 681 15.13 12.37 13.24
C ASN A 681 15.99 13.64 13.24
N VAL A 682 16.44 14.12 14.41
CA VAL A 682 17.39 15.24 14.57
C VAL A 682 18.70 14.71 15.13
N ASP A 683 18.66 14.09 16.30
CA ASP A 683 19.83 13.57 17.01
C ASP A 683 20.05 12.07 16.75
N TYR A 684 19.00 11.33 16.45
CA TYR A 684 19.05 9.89 16.16
C TYR A 684 17.93 9.48 15.19
N THR A 685 18.10 8.33 14.54
CA THR A 685 17.06 7.64 13.78
C THR A 685 16.85 6.23 14.30
N VAL A 686 15.68 5.65 14.01
CA VAL A 686 15.29 4.30 14.44
C VAL A 686 14.88 3.47 13.27
N ASP A 687 15.54 2.33 13.08
CA ASP A 687 15.00 1.23 12.30
C ASP A 687 14.12 0.37 13.23
N TYR A 688 12.84 0.61 13.19
CA TYR A 688 11.85 -0.06 14.04
C TYR A 688 11.71 -1.56 13.72
N ASN A 689 12.01 -1.97 12.47
CA ASN A 689 11.91 -3.37 12.06
C ASN A 689 13.09 -4.18 12.56
N MET A 690 14.29 -3.65 12.39
CA MET A 690 15.54 -4.31 12.80
C MET A 690 15.90 -4.04 14.26
N GLY A 691 15.21 -3.11 14.91
CA GLY A 691 15.52 -2.71 16.28
C GLY A 691 16.90 -2.07 16.42
N VAL A 692 17.23 -1.16 15.51
CA VAL A 692 18.50 -0.45 15.49
C VAL A 692 18.24 1.03 15.67
N VAL A 693 18.90 1.65 16.63
CA VAL A 693 18.93 3.11 16.81
C VAL A 693 20.26 3.63 16.32
N THR A 694 20.21 4.61 15.42
CA THR A 694 21.40 5.25 14.89
C THR A 694 21.50 6.68 15.39
N ILE A 695 22.59 7.01 16.05
CA ILE A 695 22.88 8.36 16.54
C ILE A 695 23.43 9.19 15.38
N LEU A 696 22.75 10.27 15.04
CA LEU A 696 23.13 11.19 13.96
C LEU A 696 24.09 12.29 14.46
N ASN A 697 23.91 12.70 15.71
CA ASN A 697 24.72 13.76 16.29
C ASN A 697 26.02 13.17 16.85
N GLN A 698 27.07 13.27 16.04
CA GLN A 698 28.41 12.70 16.31
C GLN A 698 28.99 13.18 17.62
N SER A 699 28.67 14.38 18.09
CA SER A 699 29.23 14.94 19.32
C SER A 699 28.95 14.11 20.57
N TYR A 700 27.81 13.39 20.61
CA TYR A 700 27.50 12.48 21.73
C TYR A 700 28.35 11.22 21.72
N ILE A 701 28.75 10.76 20.53
CA ILE A 701 29.62 9.59 20.36
C ILE A 701 31.06 9.98 20.69
N ASP A 702 31.55 11.08 20.14
CA ASP A 702 32.95 11.57 20.33
C ASP A 702 33.22 11.96 21.79
N SER A 703 32.21 12.46 22.50
CA SER A 703 32.34 12.79 23.92
C SER A 703 32.43 11.56 24.84
N GLY A 704 32.20 10.34 24.30
CA GLY A 704 32.15 9.12 25.09
C GLY A 704 31.01 9.04 26.12
N THR A 705 29.99 9.87 25.93
CA THR A 705 28.80 9.92 26.79
C THR A 705 28.02 8.62 26.68
N SER A 706 27.52 8.08 27.80
CA SER A 706 26.66 6.93 27.77
C SER A 706 25.33 7.30 27.15
N ILE A 707 24.91 6.51 26.15
CA ILE A 707 23.63 6.67 25.46
C ILE A 707 22.71 5.54 25.90
N ASP A 708 21.57 5.91 26.48
CA ASP A 708 20.56 4.96 26.96
C ASP A 708 19.33 5.03 26.03
N VAL A 709 18.91 3.88 25.54
CA VAL A 709 17.76 3.73 24.66
C VAL A 709 16.68 2.94 25.37
N SER A 710 15.54 3.58 25.63
CA SER A 710 14.33 2.95 26.15
C SER A 710 13.32 2.72 25.03
N PHE A 711 12.69 1.56 24.98
CA PHE A 711 11.75 1.20 23.93
C PHE A 711 10.69 0.20 24.42
N GLU A 712 9.57 0.15 23.72
CA GLU A 712 8.55 -0.89 23.94
C GLU A 712 8.90 -2.14 23.11
N ASN A 713 8.81 -3.31 23.73
CA ASN A 713 8.99 -4.58 23.06
C ASN A 713 7.75 -5.46 23.25
N GLN A 714 7.52 -6.37 22.31
CA GLN A 714 6.44 -7.33 22.44
C GLN A 714 6.62 -8.17 23.71
N SER A 715 5.63 -8.14 24.58
CA SER A 715 5.69 -8.91 25.83
C SER A 715 5.52 -10.39 25.54
N LEU A 716 6.53 -11.19 25.86
CA LEU A 716 6.40 -12.65 25.94
C LEU A 716 5.56 -13.07 27.16
N SER A 717 5.22 -12.15 28.05
CA SER A 717 4.41 -12.41 29.23
C SER A 717 2.92 -12.33 28.89
N MET A 718 2.13 -13.24 29.44
CA MET A 718 0.67 -13.28 29.26
C MET A 718 -0.09 -12.15 30.02
N GLN A 719 0.60 -11.15 30.54
CA GLN A 719 -0.04 -10.04 31.24
C GLN A 719 -0.52 -8.99 30.25
N ARG A 720 -1.82 -8.91 30.10
CA ARG A 720 -2.50 -7.89 29.32
C ARG A 720 -2.73 -6.64 30.18
N LYS A 721 -2.26 -5.48 29.71
CA LYS A 721 -2.49 -4.21 30.37
C LYS A 721 -3.72 -3.54 29.76
N THR A 722 -4.63 -3.07 30.58
CA THR A 722 -5.82 -2.32 30.14
C THR A 722 -5.58 -0.84 30.42
N LEU A 723 -5.74 -0.02 29.40
CA LEU A 723 -5.70 1.43 29.51
C LEU A 723 -7.13 1.97 29.40
N VAL A 724 -7.54 2.75 30.39
CA VAL A 724 -8.79 3.52 30.36
C VAL A 724 -8.42 5.00 30.46
N GLY A 725 -8.84 5.78 29.49
CA GLY A 725 -8.55 7.21 29.39
C GLY A 725 -9.83 8.03 29.24
N LEU A 726 -9.83 9.20 29.84
CA LEU A 726 -10.86 10.22 29.66
C LEU A 726 -10.16 11.56 29.46
N ASP A 727 -10.47 12.21 28.35
CA ASP A 727 -10.00 13.57 28.03
C ASP A 727 -11.21 14.51 27.94
N LEU A 728 -11.09 15.65 28.60
CA LEU A 728 -12.13 16.67 28.64
C LEU A 728 -11.54 17.99 28.15
N ASN A 729 -12.05 18.47 27.03
CA ASN A 729 -11.63 19.74 26.45
C ASN A 729 -12.82 20.72 26.41
N TYR A 730 -12.67 21.87 27.02
CA TYR A 730 -13.70 22.94 27.04
C TYR A 730 -13.19 24.21 26.36
N ALA A 731 -13.77 24.53 25.21
CA ALA A 731 -13.44 25.74 24.46
C ALA A 731 -14.14 26.98 25.05
N PHE A 732 -13.44 27.77 25.83
CA PHE A 732 -13.96 29.07 26.37
C PHE A 732 -14.10 30.11 25.26
N THR A 733 -13.05 30.28 24.46
CA THR A 733 -12.99 31.11 23.24
C THR A 733 -12.27 30.31 22.16
N PRO A 734 -12.31 30.76 20.88
CA PRO A 734 -11.54 30.07 19.82
C PRO A 734 -10.04 29.92 20.14
N ASP A 735 -9.49 30.86 20.93
CA ASP A 735 -8.06 30.94 21.26
C ASP A 735 -7.72 30.44 22.68
N PHE A 736 -8.71 29.99 23.47
CA PHE A 736 -8.50 29.53 24.84
C PHE A 736 -9.32 28.28 25.16
N ASN A 737 -8.62 27.16 25.25
CA ASN A 737 -9.15 25.84 25.62
C ASN A 737 -8.58 25.40 26.97
N LEU A 738 -9.32 24.61 27.72
CA LEU A 738 -8.91 24.01 28.99
C LEU A 738 -9.14 22.51 28.95
#